data_ae0f068eefde0fc6d5f41bf8d82f2c53
#
_entry.id   ae0f068eefde0fc6d5f41bf8d82f2c53
#
_cell.length_a   1.000
_cell.length_b   1.000
_cell.length_c   1.000
_cell.angle_alpha   90.00
_cell.angle_beta   90.00
_cell.angle_gamma   90.00
#
_symmetry.space_group_name_H-M   'P 1'
#
loop_
_entity.id
_entity.type
_entity.pdbx_description
1 polymer ?
#
loop_
_entity_poly.entity_id
_entity_poly.type
_entity_poly.pdbx_seq_one_letter_code
_entity_poly.pdbx_strand_id
1 'polypeptide(L)'
;MAKKSKILSCAVAFALTGLLGGVSAADVYQLDPVTVTAERTNVTDLNTPAAVEVLYADQIAATGANNVQESLKYSTGIIASGQGPKGLSQGTMFAKAVIRGVEKGTLVLVDGVPMNQSGMYQLQDISTDAVEKIEVVRGGGAVLYGSEASGGVINIITKGKRDTKIKAGIGNYGQQNYAVSVQGGDKFGVTYVYDRLGSVDHISDPSGGRPAGMYYNVTRGERNNLNWRYNLTDDLYFTHSYSHSNSHYVYRWDGRNGKNKDAIGQDVFYKNDEHMAAFHYGKDDLTGNFYYHKRNMTTDKSKVKNGPYKDKKYDPTQRIITKTENKDQSIGFDLSNRWHFNKGSFMVGGDFRRDIADVTDKGKSHHYSRNMYSVFGQLSYDISDPTKMNLNFRQTWVGKDGAGNKYDKFTPEVILMHDLDDNTMIYAKAGKSFMMPTFKQLYGGGNVIASPGLKPQSGTHYEVGAKKNVGKSSWRIAAFRYDIKDSLEANVSGPADNPDIKYTNQDIKNTGLEIEWKRNQSENLSYRLGATFGHPEKQERDKNGVVGDWHDYYGKIQLNGGVTYTTGKLTTSFNFSHLGKRVRDAKPYASFKSQFLTNLNFSYRANENCRAFLNIDNLFDRQDIISSSSSSFYNLGRNFMAGVEYKF
;
A
#
# COMPACT_ATOMS: atom_id res chain seq x y z
N MET A 1 -3.11 -16.09 -31.92
CA MET A 1 -4.22 -16.33 -30.96
C MET A 1 -4.13 -17.66 -30.23
N ALA A 2 -3.69 -18.76 -30.86
CA ALA A 2 -3.70 -20.12 -30.24
C ALA A 2 -2.74 -20.34 -29.05
N LYS A 3 -1.64 -19.60 -28.91
CA LYS A 3 -0.69 -19.73 -27.76
C LYS A 3 -1.19 -19.08 -26.46
N LYS A 4 -2.09 -18.07 -26.54
CA LYS A 4 -2.64 -17.37 -25.37
C LYS A 4 -3.73 -18.19 -24.64
N SER A 5 -4.45 -19.03 -25.37
CA SER A 5 -5.49 -19.92 -24.83
C SER A 5 -4.89 -21.04 -23.96
N LYS A 6 -3.70 -21.55 -24.31
CA LYS A 6 -3.09 -22.69 -23.62
C LYS A 6 -2.59 -22.36 -22.19
N ILE A 7 -2.09 -21.16 -21.95
CA ILE A 7 -1.61 -20.77 -20.60
C ILE A 7 -2.79 -20.54 -19.66
N LEU A 8 -3.86 -19.92 -20.13
CA LEU A 8 -5.08 -19.72 -19.33
C LEU A 8 -5.77 -21.07 -19.06
N SER A 9 -5.81 -21.97 -20.05
CA SER A 9 -6.37 -23.32 -19.91
C SER A 9 -5.55 -24.18 -18.94
N CYS A 10 -4.21 -24.06 -18.92
CA CYS A 10 -3.37 -24.78 -17.96
C CYS A 10 -3.52 -24.24 -16.54
N ALA A 11 -3.65 -22.91 -16.35
CA ALA A 11 -3.84 -22.32 -15.03
C ALA A 11 -5.22 -22.68 -14.44
N VAL A 12 -6.26 -22.66 -15.27
CA VAL A 12 -7.62 -23.06 -14.88
C VAL A 12 -7.69 -24.58 -14.63
N ALA A 13 -7.02 -25.41 -15.44
CA ALA A 13 -6.95 -26.85 -15.22
C ALA A 13 -6.18 -27.20 -13.95
N PHE A 14 -5.08 -26.50 -13.64
CA PHE A 14 -4.32 -26.70 -12.39
C PHE A 14 -5.13 -26.29 -11.15
N ALA A 15 -5.91 -25.21 -11.24
CA ALA A 15 -6.79 -24.76 -10.16
C ALA A 15 -7.97 -25.73 -9.95
N LEU A 16 -8.59 -26.21 -11.03
CA LEU A 16 -9.70 -27.18 -10.97
C LEU A 16 -9.27 -28.56 -10.47
N THR A 17 -8.08 -29.04 -10.84
CA THR A 17 -7.56 -30.32 -10.34
C THR A 17 -7.17 -30.25 -8.86
N GLY A 18 -6.72 -29.08 -8.36
CA GLY A 18 -6.49 -28.86 -6.94
C GLY A 18 -7.77 -28.85 -6.09
N LEU A 19 -8.90 -28.45 -6.67
CA LEU A 19 -10.22 -28.48 -6.03
C LEU A 19 -10.90 -29.87 -6.06
N LEU A 20 -10.55 -30.71 -7.04
CA LEU A 20 -11.21 -32.01 -7.27
C LEU A 20 -10.40 -33.21 -6.79
N GLY A 21 -9.12 -33.02 -6.41
CA GLY A 21 -8.28 -34.10 -5.91
C GLY A 21 -8.71 -34.61 -4.55
N GLY A 22 -9.36 -35.74 -4.48
CA GLY A 22 -9.64 -36.43 -3.23
C GLY A 22 -8.33 -36.87 -2.57
N VAL A 23 -8.05 -36.37 -1.36
CA VAL A 23 -6.89 -36.73 -0.54
C VAL A 23 -7.30 -37.87 0.39
N SER A 24 -6.55 -38.95 0.33
CA SER A 24 -6.57 -40.03 1.33
C SER A 24 -6.30 -39.42 2.73
N ALA A 25 -7.08 -39.85 3.70
CA ALA A 25 -6.95 -39.43 5.09
C ALA A 25 -5.60 -39.85 5.68
N ALA A 26 -4.66 -38.93 5.76
CA ALA A 26 -3.43 -39.06 6.56
C ALA A 26 -3.07 -37.71 7.13
N ASP A 27 -3.04 -37.64 8.47
CA ASP A 27 -2.56 -36.56 9.31
C ASP A 27 -3.11 -35.16 9.00
N VAL A 28 -4.18 -34.78 9.69
CA VAL A 28 -4.75 -33.43 9.68
C VAL A 28 -3.82 -32.50 10.48
N TYR A 29 -2.83 -31.93 9.81
CA TYR A 29 -2.15 -30.74 10.31
C TYR A 29 -3.07 -29.55 10.00
N GLN A 30 -3.82 -29.09 10.99
CA GLN A 30 -4.65 -27.88 10.85
C GLN A 30 -3.72 -26.68 10.70
N LEU A 31 -3.90 -25.92 9.63
CA LEU A 31 -3.38 -24.57 9.53
C LEU A 31 -4.00 -23.73 10.65
N ASP A 32 -3.20 -23.01 11.44
CA ASP A 32 -3.72 -22.10 12.45
C ASP A 32 -4.76 -21.17 11.82
N PRO A 33 -5.92 -20.98 12.46
CA PRO A 33 -6.96 -20.13 11.93
C PRO A 33 -6.46 -18.68 11.82
N VAL A 34 -6.34 -18.18 10.59
CA VAL A 34 -5.92 -16.81 10.31
C VAL A 34 -7.06 -15.89 10.69
N THR A 35 -6.88 -15.06 11.72
CA THR A 35 -7.88 -14.09 12.17
C THR A 35 -7.75 -12.78 11.41
N VAL A 36 -8.85 -12.33 10.79
CA VAL A 36 -8.96 -11.08 10.05
C VAL A 36 -9.76 -10.07 10.86
N THR A 37 -9.20 -8.88 11.05
CA THR A 37 -9.84 -7.78 11.78
C THR A 37 -10.30 -6.65 10.85
N ALA A 38 -9.89 -6.69 9.59
CA ALA A 38 -10.25 -5.69 8.58
C ALA A 38 -11.73 -5.70 8.16
N GLU A 39 -12.56 -6.59 8.72
CA GLU A 39 -14.03 -6.61 8.58
C GLU A 39 -14.74 -6.03 9.83
N ARG A 40 -14.02 -5.34 10.72
CA ARG A 40 -14.48 -4.89 12.06
C ARG A 40 -14.99 -6.03 12.96
N THR A 41 -14.54 -7.23 12.68
CA THR A 41 -14.82 -8.44 13.45
C THR A 41 -13.64 -9.39 13.39
N ASN A 42 -13.45 -10.17 14.45
CA ASN A 42 -12.47 -11.26 14.47
C ASN A 42 -13.10 -12.49 13.80
N VAL A 43 -12.88 -12.66 12.51
CA VAL A 43 -13.33 -13.83 11.75
C VAL A 43 -12.13 -14.59 11.18
N THR A 44 -12.28 -15.89 10.99
CA THR A 44 -11.25 -16.66 10.31
C THR A 44 -11.21 -16.29 8.83
N ASP A 45 -10.04 -16.43 8.20
CA ASP A 45 -9.92 -16.16 6.78
C ASP A 45 -10.88 -17.03 5.94
N LEU A 46 -11.11 -18.31 6.30
CA LEU A 46 -12.10 -19.16 5.62
C LEU A 46 -13.49 -18.52 5.64
N ASN A 47 -13.89 -17.93 6.74
CA ASN A 47 -15.21 -17.30 6.93
C ASN A 47 -15.27 -15.83 6.49
N THR A 48 -14.19 -15.28 5.93
CA THR A 48 -14.16 -13.91 5.41
C THR A 48 -14.55 -13.89 3.94
N PRO A 49 -15.65 -13.24 3.54
CA PRO A 49 -16.14 -13.24 2.17
C PRO A 49 -15.42 -12.21 1.29
N ALA A 50 -14.11 -12.28 1.27
CA ALA A 50 -13.25 -11.43 0.46
C ALA A 50 -11.93 -12.15 0.17
N ALA A 51 -11.23 -11.73 -0.88
CA ALA A 51 -9.85 -12.11 -1.11
C ALA A 51 -8.96 -11.38 -0.08
N VAL A 52 -8.57 -12.09 0.98
CA VAL A 52 -7.75 -11.56 2.07
C VAL A 52 -6.39 -12.23 2.10
N GLU A 53 -5.34 -11.46 2.29
CA GLU A 53 -4.01 -11.95 2.63
C GLU A 53 -3.61 -11.40 4.00
N VAL A 54 -3.15 -12.26 4.89
CA VAL A 54 -2.56 -11.88 6.18
C VAL A 54 -1.09 -12.26 6.16
N LEU A 55 -0.23 -11.28 6.44
CA LEU A 55 1.21 -11.45 6.61
C LEU A 55 1.56 -11.26 8.09
N TYR A 56 1.93 -12.31 8.78
CA TYR A 56 2.40 -12.26 10.16
C TYR A 56 3.85 -11.82 10.26
N ALA A 57 4.30 -11.44 11.45
CA ALA A 57 5.64 -10.90 11.69
C ALA A 57 6.78 -11.80 11.20
N ASP A 58 6.64 -13.13 11.31
CA ASP A 58 7.59 -14.11 10.78
C ASP A 58 7.64 -14.14 9.26
N GLN A 59 6.47 -14.06 8.60
CA GLN A 59 6.36 -13.99 7.14
C GLN A 59 6.89 -12.65 6.61
N ILE A 60 6.63 -11.55 7.32
CA ILE A 60 7.22 -10.23 7.03
C ILE A 60 8.75 -10.30 7.15
N ALA A 61 9.27 -10.89 8.23
CA ALA A 61 10.71 -11.06 8.45
C ALA A 61 11.35 -11.95 7.38
N ALA A 62 10.64 -12.98 6.87
CA ALA A 62 11.09 -13.85 5.79
C ALA A 62 11.27 -13.12 4.45
N THR A 63 10.69 -11.92 4.27
CA THR A 63 10.95 -11.05 3.11
C THR A 63 12.22 -10.22 3.26
N GLY A 64 12.80 -10.13 4.45
CA GLY A 64 13.95 -9.25 4.74
C GLY A 64 13.63 -7.75 4.66
N ALA A 65 12.35 -7.38 4.57
CA ALA A 65 11.91 -6.00 4.45
C ALA A 65 12.04 -5.24 5.77
N ASN A 66 12.54 -4.00 5.73
CA ASN A 66 12.62 -3.12 6.90
C ASN A 66 11.38 -2.22 7.06
N ASN A 67 10.52 -2.13 6.04
CA ASN A 67 9.29 -1.35 6.08
C ASN A 67 8.14 -2.07 5.39
N VAL A 68 6.91 -1.62 5.65
CA VAL A 68 5.68 -2.23 5.14
C VAL A 68 5.61 -2.19 3.61
N GLN A 69 6.03 -1.09 2.97
CA GLN A 69 6.04 -0.98 1.50
C GLN A 69 6.90 -2.07 0.84
N GLU A 70 8.05 -2.36 1.41
CA GLU A 70 8.96 -3.38 0.89
C GLU A 70 8.39 -4.79 1.09
N SER A 71 7.71 -5.08 2.21
CA SER A 71 7.10 -6.39 2.47
C SER A 71 5.96 -6.70 1.51
N LEU A 72 5.17 -5.69 1.12
CA LEU A 72 4.04 -5.83 0.21
C LEU A 72 4.43 -6.08 -1.26
N LYS A 73 5.70 -5.95 -1.64
CA LYS A 73 6.18 -6.27 -3.00
C LYS A 73 5.91 -7.71 -3.42
N TYR A 74 5.79 -8.60 -2.45
CA TYR A 74 5.61 -10.03 -2.67
C TYR A 74 4.18 -10.51 -2.40
N SER A 75 3.23 -9.57 -2.21
CA SER A 75 1.81 -9.86 -1.98
C SER A 75 1.02 -10.01 -3.27
N THR A 76 0.02 -10.88 -3.25
CA THR A 76 -0.85 -11.15 -4.41
C THR A 76 -1.77 -9.96 -4.67
N GLY A 77 -1.95 -9.59 -5.94
CA GLY A 77 -2.85 -8.50 -6.35
C GLY A 77 -2.38 -7.09 -5.96
N ILE A 78 -1.16 -6.94 -5.42
CA ILE A 78 -0.57 -5.66 -5.05
C ILE A 78 0.63 -5.34 -5.94
N ILE A 79 0.63 -4.15 -6.54
CA ILE A 79 1.78 -3.59 -7.22
C ILE A 79 2.36 -2.50 -6.30
N ALA A 80 3.49 -2.79 -5.64
CA ALA A 80 4.22 -1.81 -4.87
C ALA A 80 5.06 -0.95 -5.81
N SER A 81 4.62 0.28 -6.06
CA SER A 81 5.23 1.25 -6.96
C SER A 81 5.93 2.35 -6.17
N GLY A 82 7.02 2.92 -6.70
CA GLY A 82 7.74 4.02 -6.06
C GLY A 82 8.68 4.75 -7.01
N GLN A 83 9.20 5.88 -6.56
CA GLN A 83 10.21 6.67 -7.26
C GLN A 83 11.51 6.67 -6.46
N GLY A 84 12.17 5.54 -6.44
CA GLY A 84 13.44 5.34 -5.77
C GLY A 84 13.43 4.16 -4.80
N PRO A 85 14.63 3.67 -4.47
CA PRO A 85 14.80 2.45 -3.72
C PRO A 85 14.48 2.63 -2.22
N LYS A 86 14.01 1.56 -1.60
CA LYS A 86 13.79 1.43 -0.14
C LYS A 86 12.88 2.51 0.48
N GLY A 87 12.17 3.32 -0.34
CA GLY A 87 11.36 4.44 0.15
C GLY A 87 12.16 5.57 0.82
N LEU A 88 13.47 5.58 0.68
CA LEU A 88 14.39 6.58 1.28
C LEU A 88 14.95 7.58 0.27
N SER A 89 14.23 7.82 -0.82
CA SER A 89 14.55 8.83 -1.81
C SER A 89 13.36 9.77 -1.99
N GLN A 90 12.92 10.05 -3.19
CA GLN A 90 11.70 10.82 -3.48
C GLN A 90 10.40 10.11 -3.01
N GLY A 91 10.54 9.03 -2.26
CA GLY A 91 9.58 7.97 -2.07
C GLY A 91 8.31 8.34 -1.37
N THR A 92 8.35 9.22 -0.39
CA THR A 92 7.18 9.47 0.46
C THR A 92 5.98 10.04 -0.30
N MET A 93 6.18 10.82 -1.38
CA MET A 93 5.07 11.34 -2.17
C MET A 93 4.57 10.39 -3.26
N PHE A 94 5.35 9.37 -3.62
CA PHE A 94 5.11 8.58 -4.81
C PHE A 94 5.10 7.07 -4.58
N ALA A 95 5.34 6.63 -3.34
CA ALA A 95 5.20 5.23 -2.99
C ALA A 95 3.70 4.89 -2.86
N LYS A 96 3.28 3.86 -3.58
CA LYS A 96 1.88 3.42 -3.66
C LYS A 96 1.77 1.92 -3.62
N ALA A 97 0.71 1.45 -2.98
CA ALA A 97 0.23 0.08 -3.09
C ALA A 97 -1.02 0.09 -4.00
N VAL A 98 -0.83 -0.34 -5.24
CA VAL A 98 -1.90 -0.41 -6.25
C VAL A 98 -2.57 -1.77 -6.14
N ILE A 99 -3.79 -1.83 -5.65
CA ILE A 99 -4.54 -3.07 -5.47
C ILE A 99 -5.33 -3.35 -6.75
N ARG A 100 -5.08 -4.50 -7.37
CA ARG A 100 -5.78 -4.94 -8.60
C ARG A 100 -5.82 -3.88 -9.70
N GLY A 101 -4.75 -3.11 -9.87
CA GLY A 101 -4.65 -2.05 -10.88
C GLY A 101 -5.44 -0.77 -10.56
N VAL A 102 -6.04 -0.64 -9.38
CA VAL A 102 -6.66 0.60 -8.90
C VAL A 102 -5.63 1.40 -8.11
N GLU A 103 -5.12 2.46 -8.71
CA GLU A 103 -4.09 3.31 -8.06
C GLU A 103 -4.66 4.14 -6.93
N LYS A 104 -5.85 4.73 -7.16
CA LYS A 104 -6.49 5.62 -6.19
C LYS A 104 -7.66 4.91 -5.56
N GLY A 105 -7.59 4.76 -4.24
CA GLY A 105 -8.60 4.05 -3.49
C GLY A 105 -8.03 2.87 -2.72
N THR A 106 -6.77 2.93 -2.30
CA THR A 106 -6.22 2.07 -1.25
C THR A 106 -6.31 2.81 0.07
N LEU A 107 -7.16 2.31 0.96
CA LEU A 107 -7.21 2.79 2.34
C LEU A 107 -6.16 2.07 3.18
N VAL A 108 -5.35 2.82 3.89
CA VAL A 108 -4.36 2.30 4.83
C VAL A 108 -4.81 2.63 6.25
N LEU A 109 -4.86 1.60 7.09
CA LEU A 109 -5.16 1.72 8.51
C LEU A 109 -3.93 1.29 9.33
N VAL A 110 -3.71 1.95 10.45
CA VAL A 110 -2.77 1.52 11.50
C VAL A 110 -3.59 1.35 12.77
N ASP A 111 -3.67 0.12 13.26
CA ASP A 111 -4.53 -0.26 14.40
C ASP A 111 -5.98 0.22 14.23
N GLY A 112 -6.53 0.12 13.01
CA GLY A 112 -7.87 0.55 12.66
C GLY A 112 -8.03 2.06 12.39
N VAL A 113 -7.01 2.88 12.60
CA VAL A 113 -7.03 4.34 12.38
C VAL A 113 -6.59 4.69 10.96
N PRO A 114 -7.36 5.51 10.20
CA PRO A 114 -6.98 5.91 8.84
C PRO A 114 -5.69 6.73 8.78
N MET A 115 -4.73 6.22 8.00
CA MET A 115 -3.46 6.90 7.72
C MET A 115 -3.54 7.87 6.54
N ASN A 116 -4.52 7.70 5.66
CA ASN A 116 -4.64 8.52 4.46
C ASN A 116 -4.92 10.00 4.81
N GLN A 117 -4.06 10.89 4.33
CA GLN A 117 -4.24 12.34 4.40
C GLN A 117 -3.96 12.96 3.03
N SER A 118 -4.85 13.81 2.56
CA SER A 118 -4.74 14.42 1.22
C SER A 118 -4.48 13.40 0.10
N GLY A 119 -5.05 12.18 0.21
CA GLY A 119 -4.90 11.07 -0.74
C GLY A 119 -3.53 10.40 -0.72
N MET A 120 -2.73 10.63 0.32
CA MET A 120 -1.40 10.05 0.49
C MET A 120 -1.33 9.24 1.78
N TYR A 121 -0.51 8.20 1.77
CA TYR A 121 -0.15 7.36 2.92
C TYR A 121 1.32 6.94 2.81
N GLN A 122 1.96 6.64 3.93
CA GLN A 122 3.42 6.49 4.02
C GLN A 122 3.81 5.09 4.49
N LEU A 123 3.44 4.03 3.72
CA LEU A 123 3.78 2.64 4.05
C LEU A 123 5.28 2.40 4.24
N GLN A 124 6.12 3.16 3.53
CA GLN A 124 7.57 3.09 3.65
C GLN A 124 8.08 3.71 4.97
N ASP A 125 7.27 4.54 5.64
CA ASP A 125 7.64 5.15 6.92
C ASP A 125 7.18 4.33 8.13
N ILE A 126 6.59 3.14 7.92
CA ILE A 126 6.23 2.19 8.97
C ILE A 126 7.25 1.06 8.99
N SER A 127 7.99 0.96 10.09
CA SER A 127 8.97 -0.12 10.29
C SER A 127 8.31 -1.46 10.57
N THR A 128 8.79 -2.52 9.91
CA THR A 128 8.34 -3.90 10.16
C THR A 128 8.66 -4.41 11.56
N ASP A 129 9.66 -3.85 12.25
CA ASP A 129 9.99 -4.22 13.62
C ASP A 129 8.88 -3.89 14.62
N ALA A 130 8.01 -2.91 14.33
CA ALA A 130 6.87 -2.53 15.14
C ALA A 130 5.57 -3.28 14.78
N VAL A 131 5.54 -4.03 13.67
CA VAL A 131 4.34 -4.66 13.10
C VAL A 131 4.19 -6.09 13.60
N GLU A 132 2.97 -6.44 14.01
CA GLU A 132 2.55 -7.80 14.36
C GLU A 132 2.03 -8.55 13.13
N LYS A 133 1.13 -7.91 12.36
CA LYS A 133 0.61 -8.43 11.10
C LYS A 133 0.13 -7.33 10.17
N ILE A 134 0.06 -7.65 8.89
CA ILE A 134 -0.54 -6.81 7.85
C ILE A 134 -1.69 -7.59 7.24
N GLU A 135 -2.87 -7.02 7.23
CA GLU A 135 -4.06 -7.58 6.58
C GLU A 135 -4.33 -6.79 5.30
N VAL A 136 -4.42 -7.49 4.18
CA VAL A 136 -4.76 -6.90 2.89
C VAL A 136 -6.11 -7.47 2.44
N VAL A 137 -7.15 -6.65 2.49
CA VAL A 137 -8.47 -6.97 1.95
C VAL A 137 -8.56 -6.37 0.56
N ARG A 138 -8.65 -7.21 -0.45
CA ARG A 138 -8.80 -6.79 -1.85
C ARG A 138 -10.27 -6.70 -2.22
N GLY A 139 -10.61 -5.67 -3.00
CA GLY A 139 -11.99 -5.34 -3.32
C GLY A 139 -12.62 -4.34 -2.38
N GLY A 140 -13.77 -3.79 -2.76
CA GLY A 140 -14.41 -2.71 -2.06
C GLY A 140 -14.66 -2.98 -0.57
N GLY A 141 -13.92 -2.31 0.31
CA GLY A 141 -14.13 -2.29 1.76
C GLY A 141 -14.74 -0.98 2.25
N ALA A 142 -15.22 -0.14 1.33
CA ALA A 142 -15.66 1.21 1.62
C ALA A 142 -16.89 1.29 2.53
N VAL A 143 -17.70 0.25 2.58
CA VAL A 143 -18.90 0.25 3.41
C VAL A 143 -18.53 0.35 4.88
N LEU A 144 -17.61 -0.44 5.36
CA LEU A 144 -17.23 -0.44 6.78
C LEU A 144 -16.24 0.68 7.13
N TYR A 145 -15.39 1.12 6.20
CA TYR A 145 -14.29 2.04 6.48
C TYR A 145 -14.41 3.42 5.82
N GLY A 146 -15.36 3.61 4.90
CA GLY A 146 -15.69 4.89 4.29
C GLY A 146 -14.87 5.20 3.02
N SER A 147 -14.50 6.47 2.88
CA SER A 147 -13.79 6.97 1.70
C SER A 147 -12.42 6.30 1.52
N GLU A 148 -11.96 6.24 0.27
CA GLU A 148 -10.62 5.77 -0.13
C GLU A 148 -10.42 4.24 -0.17
N ALA A 149 -11.45 3.41 0.06
CA ALA A 149 -11.37 1.95 0.00
C ALA A 149 -11.93 1.35 -1.31
N SER A 150 -11.73 2.01 -2.45
CA SER A 150 -12.25 1.54 -3.76
C SER A 150 -11.45 0.36 -4.32
N GLY A 151 -10.15 0.30 -4.09
CA GLY A 151 -9.28 -0.82 -4.48
C GLY A 151 -9.17 -1.89 -3.40
N GLY A 152 -9.25 -1.48 -2.14
CA GLY A 152 -9.13 -2.35 -0.98
C GLY A 152 -8.61 -1.62 0.27
N VAL A 153 -8.35 -2.41 1.30
CA VAL A 153 -7.87 -1.94 2.61
C VAL A 153 -6.58 -2.67 2.96
N ILE A 154 -5.59 -1.92 3.44
CA ILE A 154 -4.37 -2.45 4.07
C ILE A 154 -4.45 -2.05 5.54
N ASN A 155 -4.67 -3.02 6.43
CA ASN A 155 -4.72 -2.79 7.87
C ASN A 155 -3.43 -3.31 8.52
N ILE A 156 -2.68 -2.42 9.14
CA ILE A 156 -1.39 -2.69 9.78
C ILE A 156 -1.65 -2.75 11.28
N ILE A 157 -1.45 -3.91 11.87
CA ILE A 157 -1.61 -4.13 13.29
C ILE A 157 -0.23 -4.06 13.94
N THR A 158 -0.07 -3.13 14.89
CA THR A 158 1.17 -2.99 15.63
C THR A 158 1.23 -3.98 16.79
N LYS A 159 2.45 -4.30 17.24
CA LYS A 159 2.66 -5.28 18.31
C LYS A 159 2.03 -4.83 19.62
N GLY A 160 1.14 -5.64 20.15
CA GLY A 160 0.55 -5.47 21.48
C GLY A 160 1.56 -5.72 22.61
N LYS A 161 2.27 -6.83 22.52
CA LYS A 161 3.45 -7.17 23.38
C LYS A 161 4.71 -7.19 22.53
N ARG A 162 5.82 -6.79 23.11
CA ARG A 162 7.12 -6.71 22.44
C ARG A 162 8.14 -7.54 23.19
N ASP A 163 9.08 -8.12 22.46
CA ASP A 163 10.31 -8.61 23.06
C ASP A 163 11.22 -7.44 23.39
N THR A 164 11.85 -7.44 24.58
CA THR A 164 12.94 -6.52 24.87
C THR A 164 14.16 -6.98 24.10
N LYS A 165 14.56 -6.21 23.08
CA LYS A 165 15.61 -6.60 22.15
C LYS A 165 16.28 -5.41 21.48
N ILE A 166 17.50 -5.68 21.01
CA ILE A 166 18.25 -4.79 20.12
C ILE A 166 18.51 -5.49 18.78
N LYS A 167 18.56 -4.72 17.71
CA LYS A 167 18.90 -5.18 16.36
C LYS A 167 19.87 -4.20 15.73
N ALA A 168 20.90 -4.72 15.06
CA ALA A 168 21.84 -3.92 14.28
C ALA A 168 22.13 -4.62 12.95
N GLY A 169 21.97 -3.88 11.85
CA GLY A 169 22.22 -4.35 10.50
C GLY A 169 22.93 -3.30 9.66
N ILE A 170 23.87 -3.75 8.83
CA ILE A 170 24.61 -2.93 7.87
C ILE A 170 24.64 -3.63 6.51
N GLY A 171 24.70 -2.84 5.43
CA GLY A 171 24.72 -3.37 4.07
C GLY A 171 25.49 -2.51 3.09
N ASN A 172 25.57 -2.98 1.85
CA ASN A 172 26.13 -2.16 0.77
C ASN A 172 25.23 -0.95 0.47
N TYR A 173 25.65 -0.02 -0.35
CA TYR A 173 25.02 1.29 -0.57
C TYR A 173 24.84 2.11 0.71
N GLY A 174 25.69 1.89 1.74
CA GLY A 174 25.60 2.57 3.02
C GLY A 174 24.32 2.31 3.80
N GLN A 175 23.68 1.16 3.56
CA GLN A 175 22.48 0.76 4.28
C GLN A 175 22.81 0.49 5.76
N GLN A 176 21.96 0.99 6.64
CA GLN A 176 22.02 0.76 8.10
C GLN A 176 20.58 0.58 8.59
N ASN A 177 20.39 -0.36 9.53
CA ASN A 177 19.13 -0.55 10.23
C ASN A 177 19.44 -0.87 11.70
N TYR A 178 19.00 -0.01 12.60
CA TYR A 178 19.15 -0.20 14.04
C TYR A 178 17.78 -0.14 14.70
N ALA A 179 17.47 -1.10 15.57
CA ALA A 179 16.22 -1.12 16.31
C ALA A 179 16.43 -1.45 17.78
N VAL A 180 15.61 -0.81 18.62
CA VAL A 180 15.51 -1.12 20.05
C VAL A 180 14.04 -1.29 20.36
N SER A 181 13.69 -2.42 20.97
CA SER A 181 12.35 -2.67 21.49
C SER A 181 12.45 -2.94 22.99
N VAL A 182 11.52 -2.38 23.75
CA VAL A 182 11.45 -2.57 25.21
C VAL A 182 10.01 -2.87 25.61
N GLN A 183 9.84 -3.86 26.46
CA GLN A 183 8.57 -4.18 27.11
C GLN A 183 8.69 -3.89 28.60
N GLY A 184 7.86 -2.99 29.10
CA GLY A 184 7.76 -2.62 30.54
C GLY A 184 6.52 -3.27 31.17
N GLY A 185 6.68 -4.50 31.65
CA GLY A 185 5.58 -5.30 32.18
C GLY A 185 4.48 -5.55 31.12
N ASP A 186 3.23 -5.65 31.56
CA ASP A 186 2.09 -5.85 30.65
C ASP A 186 1.50 -4.54 30.11
N LYS A 187 1.92 -3.39 30.64
CA LYS A 187 1.28 -2.10 30.34
C LYS A 187 1.96 -1.31 29.24
N PHE A 188 3.27 -1.37 29.10
CA PHE A 188 4.00 -0.47 28.22
C PHE A 188 4.93 -1.22 27.27
N GLY A 189 4.88 -0.85 26.00
CA GLY A 189 5.82 -1.34 25.01
C GLY A 189 6.23 -0.24 24.04
N VAL A 190 7.53 -0.16 23.73
CA VAL A 190 8.09 0.82 22.78
C VAL A 190 9.04 0.15 21.81
N THR A 191 9.02 0.59 20.55
CA THR A 191 9.99 0.23 19.50
C THR A 191 10.49 1.50 18.85
N TYR A 192 11.80 1.68 18.81
CA TYR A 192 12.47 2.73 18.03
C TYR A 192 13.31 2.08 16.94
N VAL A 193 13.27 2.65 15.73
CA VAL A 193 14.02 2.15 14.57
C VAL A 193 14.66 3.32 13.83
N TYR A 194 15.91 3.17 13.47
CA TYR A 194 16.64 4.03 12.55
C TYR A 194 17.00 3.26 11.28
N ASP A 195 16.65 3.82 10.12
CA ASP A 195 17.02 3.30 8.81
C ASP A 195 17.82 4.34 8.04
N ARG A 196 18.80 3.88 7.27
CA ARG A 196 19.58 4.73 6.36
C ARG A 196 19.86 4.03 5.03
N LEU A 197 19.84 4.83 3.96
CA LEU A 197 20.39 4.52 2.66
C LEU A 197 21.44 5.58 2.32
N GLY A 198 22.64 5.18 1.93
CA GLY A 198 23.70 6.08 1.49
C GLY A 198 23.53 6.52 0.04
N SER A 199 24.63 6.89 -0.60
CA SER A 199 24.61 7.34 -1.99
C SER A 199 24.32 6.20 -2.96
N VAL A 200 23.44 6.46 -3.94
CA VAL A 200 23.12 5.56 -5.04
C VAL A 200 23.01 6.36 -6.33
N ASP A 201 23.84 6.04 -7.30
CA ASP A 201 23.89 6.72 -8.58
C ASP A 201 23.02 6.03 -9.64
N HIS A 202 22.60 6.80 -10.65
CA HIS A 202 21.91 6.31 -11.85
C HIS A 202 20.67 5.44 -11.58
N ILE A 203 19.80 5.89 -10.67
CA ILE A 203 18.55 5.16 -10.34
C ILE A 203 17.37 5.53 -11.24
N SER A 204 17.61 6.25 -12.35
CA SER A 204 16.58 6.51 -13.37
C SER A 204 17.17 6.59 -14.77
N ASP A 205 16.31 6.33 -15.76
CA ASP A 205 16.67 6.45 -17.17
C ASP A 205 16.53 7.90 -17.65
N PRO A 206 17.63 8.56 -18.12
CA PRO A 206 17.55 9.91 -18.63
C PRO A 206 16.82 10.02 -19.97
N SER A 207 16.68 8.93 -20.74
CA SER A 207 16.04 8.94 -22.07
C SER A 207 14.51 8.93 -21.96
N GLY A 208 13.97 8.29 -20.93
CA GLY A 208 12.53 8.18 -20.68
C GLY A 208 12.03 9.05 -19.53
N GLY A 209 12.91 9.88 -18.95
CA GLY A 209 12.60 10.60 -17.72
C GLY A 209 12.09 12.02 -17.93
N ARG A 210 11.50 12.57 -16.89
CA ARG A 210 11.26 14.00 -16.72
C ARG A 210 12.10 14.48 -15.52
N PRO A 211 12.95 15.48 -15.69
CA PRO A 211 13.27 16.22 -16.94
C PRO A 211 14.11 15.38 -17.92
N ALA A 212 13.82 15.55 -19.21
CA ALA A 212 14.56 14.85 -20.25
C ALA A 212 16.05 15.24 -20.25
N GLY A 213 16.92 14.25 -20.40
CA GLY A 213 18.37 14.47 -20.37
C GLY A 213 18.97 14.57 -18.97
N MET A 214 18.20 14.26 -17.93
CA MET A 214 18.68 14.15 -16.56
C MET A 214 18.47 12.73 -16.02
N TYR A 215 19.43 12.25 -15.25
CA TYR A 215 19.31 11.05 -14.45
C TYR A 215 19.29 11.38 -12.96
N TYR A 216 18.74 10.50 -12.17
CA TYR A 216 18.45 10.70 -10.76
C TYR A 216 19.46 9.94 -9.88
N ASN A 217 19.98 10.61 -8.86
CA ASN A 217 20.84 10.04 -7.84
C ASN A 217 20.25 10.29 -6.46
N VAL A 218 20.27 9.29 -5.60
CA VAL A 218 20.12 9.48 -4.15
C VAL A 218 21.47 9.87 -3.59
N THR A 219 21.53 10.92 -2.79
CA THR A 219 22.71 11.28 -2.03
C THR A 219 22.65 10.67 -0.63
N ARG A 220 21.47 10.71 0.00
CA ARG A 220 21.20 10.16 1.33
C ARG A 220 19.71 10.06 1.57
N GLY A 221 19.29 9.00 2.25
CA GLY A 221 17.97 8.86 2.84
C GLY A 221 18.07 8.34 4.26
N GLU A 222 17.30 8.92 5.18
CA GLU A 222 17.26 8.54 6.59
C GLU A 222 15.83 8.52 7.10
N ARG A 223 15.54 7.62 8.03
CA ARG A 223 14.24 7.51 8.66
C ARG A 223 14.39 7.11 10.13
N ASN A 224 13.61 7.76 10.97
CA ASN A 224 13.44 7.44 12.39
C ASN A 224 11.98 7.08 12.62
N ASN A 225 11.74 5.95 13.27
CA ASN A 225 10.40 5.53 13.67
C ASN A 225 10.37 5.29 15.17
N LEU A 226 9.35 5.80 15.84
CA LEU A 226 9.03 5.49 17.20
C LEU A 226 7.58 5.02 17.26
N ASN A 227 7.36 3.83 17.78
CA ASN A 227 6.02 3.31 18.02
C ASN A 227 5.94 2.83 19.47
N TRP A 228 4.93 3.30 20.21
CA TRP A 228 4.69 2.84 21.55
C TRP A 228 3.20 2.67 21.85
N ARG A 229 2.94 1.79 22.78
CA ARG A 229 1.62 1.45 23.28
C ARG A 229 1.61 1.45 24.80
N TYR A 230 0.52 1.95 25.37
CA TYR A 230 0.24 1.90 26.80
C TYR A 230 -1.16 1.35 27.06
N ASN A 231 -1.24 0.24 27.76
CA ASN A 231 -2.51 -0.37 28.17
C ASN A 231 -2.97 0.29 29.48
N LEU A 232 -4.05 1.09 29.41
CA LEU A 232 -4.65 1.73 30.58
C LEU A 232 -5.45 0.70 31.38
N THR A 233 -6.25 -0.09 30.68
CA THR A 233 -7.00 -1.25 31.20
C THR A 233 -6.90 -2.38 30.19
N ASP A 234 -7.55 -3.52 30.45
CA ASP A 234 -7.62 -4.63 29.49
C ASP A 234 -8.41 -4.22 28.21
N ASP A 235 -9.38 -3.32 28.37
CA ASP A 235 -10.30 -2.89 27.31
C ASP A 235 -9.90 -1.55 26.66
N LEU A 236 -8.97 -0.79 27.26
CA LEU A 236 -8.59 0.55 26.80
C LEU A 236 -7.08 0.69 26.71
N TYR A 237 -6.58 1.02 25.54
CA TYR A 237 -5.17 1.31 25.33
C TYR A 237 -4.94 2.54 24.47
N PHE A 238 -3.77 3.11 24.63
CA PHE A 238 -3.27 4.23 23.84
C PHE A 238 -2.12 3.78 22.93
N THR A 239 -2.11 4.25 21.68
CA THR A 239 -0.98 4.10 20.76
C THR A 239 -0.48 5.45 20.29
N HIS A 240 0.80 5.56 20.06
CA HIS A 240 1.40 6.67 19.34
C HIS A 240 2.52 6.16 18.44
N SER A 241 2.48 6.59 17.20
CA SER A 241 3.57 6.41 16.24
C SER A 241 4.08 7.78 15.77
N TYR A 242 5.38 7.88 15.71
CA TYR A 242 6.10 9.01 15.11
C TYR A 242 7.03 8.50 14.03
N SER A 243 7.02 9.13 12.87
CA SER A 243 8.02 8.92 11.84
C SER A 243 8.62 10.24 11.38
N HIS A 244 9.94 10.26 11.24
CA HIS A 244 10.70 11.32 10.61
C HIS A 244 11.50 10.74 9.46
N SER A 245 11.26 11.22 8.24
CA SER A 245 12.07 10.85 7.08
C SER A 245 12.70 12.06 6.43
N ASN A 246 13.95 11.91 6.01
CA ASN A 246 14.76 12.93 5.38
C ASN A 246 15.50 12.32 4.19
N SER A 247 15.32 12.90 3.00
CA SER A 247 15.98 12.45 1.78
C SER A 247 16.63 13.63 1.05
N HIS A 248 17.85 13.43 0.62
CA HIS A 248 18.56 14.33 -0.26
C HIS A 248 18.83 13.64 -1.58
N TYR A 249 18.40 14.21 -2.69
CA TYR A 249 18.61 13.67 -4.02
C TYR A 249 18.87 14.75 -5.06
N VAL A 250 19.54 14.38 -6.14
CA VAL A 250 19.93 15.28 -7.21
C VAL A 250 19.56 14.72 -8.58
N TYR A 251 19.18 15.60 -9.49
CA TYR A 251 19.13 15.32 -10.92
C TYR A 251 20.39 15.86 -11.58
N ARG A 252 21.12 15.01 -12.29
CA ARG A 252 22.33 15.35 -13.02
C ARG A 252 22.09 15.26 -14.52
N TRP A 253 22.75 16.16 -15.26
CA TRP A 253 22.67 16.16 -16.73
C TRP A 253 23.46 14.99 -17.31
N ASP A 254 22.94 14.38 -18.38
CA ASP A 254 23.60 13.30 -19.12
C ASP A 254 24.54 13.79 -20.22
N GLY A 255 24.73 15.10 -20.36
CA GLY A 255 25.58 15.74 -21.35
C GLY A 255 24.88 16.13 -22.67
N ARG A 256 23.60 15.83 -22.83
CA ARG A 256 22.82 16.24 -24.01
C ARG A 256 22.45 17.74 -23.96
N ASN A 257 22.16 18.30 -25.16
CA ASN A 257 21.69 19.69 -25.31
C ASN A 257 22.67 20.75 -24.79
N GLY A 258 23.99 20.54 -24.93
CA GLY A 258 25.00 21.48 -24.50
C GLY A 258 25.12 21.67 -22.99
N LYS A 259 24.55 20.77 -22.22
CA LYS A 259 24.69 20.74 -20.75
C LYS A 259 25.95 19.98 -20.37
N ASN A 260 26.66 20.45 -19.34
CA ASN A 260 27.82 19.73 -18.83
C ASN A 260 27.38 18.40 -18.21
N LYS A 261 27.98 17.30 -18.71
CA LYS A 261 27.72 15.97 -18.18
C LYS A 261 27.98 15.94 -16.66
N ASP A 262 27.12 15.25 -15.93
CA ASP A 262 27.17 15.05 -14.48
C ASP A 262 26.98 16.32 -13.61
N ALA A 263 26.79 17.48 -14.25
CA ALA A 263 26.47 18.71 -13.53
C ALA A 263 25.08 18.62 -12.89
N ILE A 264 24.92 19.18 -11.67
CA ILE A 264 23.66 19.18 -10.95
C ILE A 264 22.69 20.16 -11.61
N GLY A 265 21.66 19.62 -12.25
CA GLY A 265 20.54 20.39 -12.80
C GLY A 265 19.49 20.73 -11.76
N GLN A 266 19.25 19.84 -10.79
CA GLN A 266 18.29 20.00 -9.74
C GLN A 266 18.77 19.33 -8.44
N ASP A 267 18.62 20.02 -7.33
CA ASP A 267 19.01 19.61 -5.99
C ASP A 267 17.79 19.70 -5.08
N VAL A 268 17.44 18.62 -4.36
CA VAL A 268 16.18 18.51 -3.64
C VAL A 268 16.38 17.88 -2.27
N PHE A 269 15.95 18.61 -1.24
CA PHE A 269 15.81 18.11 0.12
C PHE A 269 14.33 17.89 0.41
N TYR A 270 14.02 16.71 0.90
CA TYR A 270 12.68 16.30 1.24
C TYR A 270 12.62 15.84 2.70
N LYS A 271 11.63 16.33 3.44
CA LYS A 271 11.39 15.96 4.84
C LYS A 271 9.93 15.63 5.04
N ASN A 272 9.66 14.62 5.87
CA ASN A 272 8.33 14.27 6.33
C ASN A 272 8.38 14.01 7.84
N ASP A 273 7.51 14.68 8.59
CA ASP A 273 7.26 14.46 10.00
C ASP A 273 5.81 14.04 10.18
N GLU A 274 5.58 12.89 10.78
CA GLU A 274 4.24 12.30 10.93
C GLU A 274 4.02 11.79 12.35
N HIS A 275 2.88 12.14 12.94
CA HIS A 275 2.43 11.71 14.26
C HIS A 275 1.03 11.14 14.15
N MET A 276 0.84 9.92 14.63
CA MET A 276 -0.48 9.32 14.85
C MET A 276 -0.62 8.97 16.32
N ALA A 277 -1.67 9.46 16.96
CA ALA A 277 -1.99 9.16 18.35
C ALA A 277 -3.44 8.71 18.43
N ALA A 278 -3.72 7.62 19.14
CA ALA A 278 -5.07 7.10 19.26
C ALA A 278 -5.33 6.42 20.61
N PHE A 279 -6.56 6.58 21.08
CA PHE A 279 -7.17 5.73 22.11
C PHE A 279 -8.02 4.68 21.42
N HIS A 280 -7.86 3.45 21.83
CA HIS A 280 -8.59 2.29 21.33
C HIS A 280 -9.36 1.66 22.49
N TYR A 281 -10.65 1.51 22.31
CA TYR A 281 -11.53 0.84 23.26
C TYR A 281 -12.13 -0.40 22.59
N GLY A 282 -12.14 -1.53 23.31
CA GLY A 282 -12.76 -2.76 22.86
C GLY A 282 -13.15 -3.62 24.03
N LYS A 283 -14.46 -3.73 24.27
CA LYS A 283 -15.02 -4.61 25.27
C LYS A 283 -16.24 -5.30 24.70
N ASP A 284 -16.25 -6.64 24.77
CA ASP A 284 -17.28 -7.47 24.17
C ASP A 284 -17.47 -7.09 22.68
N ASP A 285 -18.65 -6.65 22.31
CA ASP A 285 -19.02 -6.22 20.96
C ASP A 285 -18.94 -4.70 20.73
N LEU A 286 -18.61 -3.93 21.77
CA LEU A 286 -18.45 -2.48 21.68
C LEU A 286 -17.01 -2.12 21.38
N THR A 287 -16.79 -1.47 20.25
CA THR A 287 -15.45 -1.01 19.82
C THR A 287 -15.48 0.45 19.40
N GLY A 288 -14.39 1.16 19.67
CA GLY A 288 -14.26 2.54 19.24
C GLY A 288 -12.85 3.05 19.27
N ASN A 289 -12.60 4.08 18.49
CA ASN A 289 -11.33 4.76 18.42
C ASN A 289 -11.55 6.27 18.52
N PHE A 290 -10.61 6.95 19.17
CA PHE A 290 -10.47 8.40 19.10
C PHE A 290 -9.03 8.71 18.70
N TYR A 291 -8.82 9.47 17.62
CA TYR A 291 -7.49 9.66 17.06
C TYR A 291 -7.20 11.10 16.63
N TYR A 292 -5.92 11.41 16.66
CA TYR A 292 -5.32 12.59 16.06
C TYR A 292 -4.14 12.17 15.17
N HIS A 293 -4.14 12.63 13.93
CA HIS A 293 -3.09 12.38 12.96
C HIS A 293 -2.60 13.69 12.38
N LYS A 294 -1.30 13.94 12.42
CA LYS A 294 -0.64 15.13 11.88
C LYS A 294 0.54 14.75 11.01
N ARG A 295 0.62 15.35 9.86
CA ARG A 295 1.76 15.22 8.95
C ARG A 295 2.24 16.58 8.48
N ASN A 296 3.57 16.77 8.45
CA ASN A 296 4.24 17.94 7.90
C ASN A 296 5.26 17.52 6.86
N MET A 297 5.02 17.86 5.60
CA MET A 297 5.88 17.59 4.47
C MET A 297 6.52 18.86 3.95
N THR A 298 7.86 18.89 3.87
CA THR A 298 8.63 20.00 3.33
C THR A 298 9.48 19.53 2.16
N THR A 299 9.48 20.29 1.08
CA THR A 299 10.37 20.10 -0.07
C THR A 299 11.11 21.40 -0.35
N ASP A 300 12.43 21.40 -0.18
CA ASP A 300 13.33 22.48 -0.58
C ASP A 300 14.01 22.08 -1.88
N LYS A 301 13.73 22.81 -2.94
CA LYS A 301 14.18 22.51 -4.30
C LYS A 301 14.95 23.69 -4.87
N SER A 302 16.18 23.41 -5.31
CA SER A 302 17.00 24.32 -6.09
C SER A 302 17.23 23.77 -7.49
N LYS A 303 16.82 24.45 -8.54
CA LYS A 303 17.03 24.03 -9.92
C LYS A 303 17.72 25.12 -10.73
N VAL A 304 18.52 24.72 -11.71
CA VAL A 304 19.12 25.67 -12.64
C VAL A 304 18.01 26.37 -13.41
N LYS A 305 18.11 27.66 -13.53
CA LYS A 305 17.15 28.52 -14.22
C LYS A 305 17.14 28.16 -15.72
N ASN A 306 15.98 27.85 -16.27
CA ASN A 306 15.84 27.70 -17.71
C ASN A 306 15.70 29.07 -18.36
N GLY A 307 16.48 29.33 -19.41
CA GLY A 307 16.33 30.54 -20.19
C GLY A 307 17.48 30.71 -21.19
N PRO A 308 17.33 31.50 -22.24
CA PRO A 308 18.48 31.97 -22.97
C PRO A 308 19.25 32.93 -22.04
N TYR A 309 20.35 32.46 -21.52
CA TYR A 309 21.34 33.35 -20.90
C TYR A 309 21.84 34.33 -21.98
N LYS A 310 22.29 35.53 -21.58
CA LYS A 310 22.72 36.56 -22.54
C LYS A 310 23.61 36.03 -23.67
N ASP A 311 24.36 34.96 -23.40
CA ASP A 311 25.28 34.34 -24.37
C ASP A 311 24.86 32.93 -24.80
N LYS A 312 23.60 32.52 -24.57
CA LYS A 312 23.10 31.13 -24.85
C LYS A 312 23.90 30.02 -24.17
N LYS A 313 24.73 30.32 -23.18
CA LYS A 313 25.50 29.36 -22.41
C LYS A 313 24.75 28.92 -21.16
N TYR A 314 24.86 27.64 -20.81
CA TYR A 314 24.35 27.10 -19.56
C TYR A 314 25.16 27.64 -18.37
N ASP A 315 24.50 28.33 -17.43
CA ASP A 315 25.11 28.85 -16.21
C ASP A 315 24.55 28.10 -14.99
N PRO A 316 25.33 27.21 -14.35
CA PRO A 316 24.90 26.44 -13.20
C PRO A 316 24.68 27.29 -11.93
N THR A 317 25.17 28.53 -11.92
CA THR A 317 24.98 29.47 -10.78
C THR A 317 23.61 30.13 -10.77
N GLN A 318 22.95 30.20 -11.93
CA GLN A 318 21.60 30.77 -12.06
C GLN A 318 20.56 29.75 -11.58
N ARG A 319 20.07 29.89 -10.37
CA ARG A 319 19.15 28.95 -9.74
C ARG A 319 17.82 29.59 -9.35
N ILE A 320 16.76 28.79 -9.42
CA ILE A 320 15.45 29.06 -8.83
C ILE A 320 15.33 28.20 -7.59
N ILE A 321 15.07 28.83 -6.45
CA ILE A 321 14.83 28.14 -5.18
C ILE A 321 13.32 28.14 -4.93
N THR A 322 12.77 26.99 -4.63
CA THR A 322 11.36 26.79 -4.31
C THR A 322 11.26 25.99 -3.02
N LYS A 323 10.51 26.50 -2.07
CA LYS A 323 10.12 25.78 -0.85
C LYS A 323 8.63 25.54 -0.88
N THR A 324 8.24 24.29 -0.63
CA THR A 324 6.84 23.89 -0.50
C THR A 324 6.66 23.19 0.85
N GLU A 325 5.64 23.60 1.60
CA GLU A 325 5.27 22.98 2.86
C GLU A 325 3.79 22.58 2.78
N ASN A 326 3.49 21.34 3.16
CA ASN A 326 2.13 20.82 3.28
C ASN A 326 1.96 20.29 4.70
N LYS A 327 1.00 20.85 5.43
CA LYS A 327 0.61 20.39 6.76
C LYS A 327 -0.79 19.81 6.68
N ASP A 328 -0.90 18.53 6.93
CA ASP A 328 -2.17 17.83 6.99
C ASP A 328 -2.45 17.42 8.44
N GLN A 329 -3.70 17.56 8.86
CA GLN A 329 -4.16 17.11 10.16
C GLN A 329 -5.51 16.44 10.00
N SER A 330 -5.75 15.42 10.80
CA SER A 330 -7.06 14.78 10.92
C SER A 330 -7.34 14.50 12.39
N ILE A 331 -8.53 14.82 12.83
CA ILE A 331 -9.07 14.38 14.12
C ILE A 331 -10.34 13.59 13.85
N GLY A 332 -10.52 12.49 14.52
CA GLY A 332 -11.72 11.67 14.33
C GLY A 332 -12.01 10.74 15.47
N PHE A 333 -13.21 10.23 15.46
CA PHE A 333 -13.62 9.15 16.32
C PHE A 333 -14.55 8.21 15.56
N ASP A 334 -14.59 6.96 15.96
CA ASP A 334 -15.58 5.98 15.55
C ASP A 334 -16.03 5.17 16.77
N LEU A 335 -17.27 4.71 16.70
CA LEU A 335 -17.86 3.83 17.70
C LEU A 335 -18.82 2.88 17.01
N SER A 336 -18.76 1.61 17.34
CA SER A 336 -19.71 0.61 16.85
C SER A 336 -20.01 -0.45 17.91
N ASN A 337 -21.23 -0.96 17.88
CA ASN A 337 -21.65 -2.07 18.71
C ASN A 337 -22.34 -3.13 17.85
N ARG A 338 -22.23 -4.39 18.27
CA ARG A 338 -22.86 -5.54 17.64
C ARG A 338 -23.81 -6.21 18.62
N TRP A 339 -24.94 -6.63 18.13
CA TRP A 339 -25.93 -7.39 18.89
C TRP A 339 -26.14 -8.72 18.20
N HIS A 340 -26.15 -9.81 18.97
CA HIS A 340 -26.36 -11.16 18.48
C HIS A 340 -27.80 -11.60 18.70
N PHE A 341 -28.34 -12.35 17.77
CA PHE A 341 -29.64 -12.98 17.84
C PHE A 341 -29.56 -14.41 17.28
N ASN A 342 -30.61 -15.20 17.42
CA ASN A 342 -30.57 -16.64 17.12
C ASN A 342 -30.01 -17.00 15.71
N LYS A 343 -30.32 -16.18 14.69
CA LYS A 343 -29.93 -16.43 13.30
C LYS A 343 -28.94 -15.38 12.77
N GLY A 344 -28.12 -14.80 13.62
CA GLY A 344 -27.12 -13.87 13.13
C GLY A 344 -26.77 -12.74 14.07
N SER A 345 -26.36 -11.61 13.51
CA SER A 345 -25.96 -10.42 14.25
C SER A 345 -26.28 -9.15 13.48
N PHE A 346 -26.44 -8.07 14.23
CA PHE A 346 -26.61 -6.73 13.67
C PHE A 346 -25.62 -5.77 14.32
N MET A 347 -24.81 -5.11 13.52
CA MET A 347 -23.86 -4.09 13.96
C MET A 347 -24.30 -2.73 13.46
N VAL A 348 -24.22 -1.72 14.33
CA VAL A 348 -24.38 -0.30 13.96
C VAL A 348 -23.20 0.47 14.50
N GLY A 349 -22.75 1.43 13.72
CA GLY A 349 -21.71 2.36 14.13
C GLY A 349 -21.86 3.72 13.49
N GLY A 350 -21.11 4.66 14.04
CA GLY A 350 -20.98 6.01 13.51
C GLY A 350 -19.53 6.46 13.55
N ASP A 351 -19.15 7.34 12.67
CA ASP A 351 -17.86 8.00 12.72
C ASP A 351 -17.94 9.48 12.35
N PHE A 352 -17.00 10.22 12.89
CA PHE A 352 -16.70 11.60 12.56
C PHE A 352 -15.23 11.74 12.20
N ARG A 353 -14.95 12.51 11.16
CA ARG A 353 -13.59 12.90 10.80
C ARG A 353 -13.58 14.36 10.34
N ARG A 354 -12.64 15.12 10.85
CA ARG A 354 -12.29 16.45 10.36
C ARG A 354 -10.90 16.43 9.76
N ASP A 355 -10.81 16.76 8.47
CA ASP A 355 -9.55 16.96 7.76
C ASP A 355 -9.24 18.46 7.69
N ILE A 356 -7.98 18.81 7.91
CA ILE A 356 -7.43 20.14 7.81
C ILE A 356 -6.16 20.07 6.97
N ALA A 357 -5.98 20.97 6.02
CA ALA A 357 -4.77 21.08 5.22
C ALA A 357 -4.32 22.55 5.11
N ASP A 358 -3.07 22.81 5.49
CA ASP A 358 -2.38 24.08 5.24
C ASP A 358 -1.38 23.85 4.12
N VAL A 359 -1.58 24.53 3.01
CA VAL A 359 -0.72 24.43 1.82
C VAL A 359 -0.01 25.76 1.62
N THR A 360 1.31 25.78 1.75
CA THR A 360 2.13 26.96 1.44
C THR A 360 2.74 26.80 0.05
N ASP A 361 2.38 27.71 -0.85
CA ASP A 361 2.91 27.80 -2.20
C ASP A 361 3.35 29.23 -2.51
N LYS A 362 4.59 29.37 -2.99
CA LYS A 362 5.19 30.66 -3.36
C LYS A 362 5.04 31.73 -2.28
N GLY A 363 5.17 31.33 -1.01
CA GLY A 363 5.07 32.19 0.16
C GLY A 363 3.65 32.58 0.57
N LYS A 364 2.61 32.02 -0.08
CA LYS A 364 1.22 32.17 0.34
C LYS A 364 0.73 30.87 0.98
N SER A 365 0.14 30.99 2.16
CA SER A 365 -0.49 29.87 2.88
C SER A 365 -2.00 29.90 2.69
N HIS A 366 -2.57 28.74 2.39
CA HIS A 366 -4.01 28.54 2.25
C HIS A 366 -4.44 27.48 3.25
N HIS A 367 -5.52 27.77 3.98
CA HIS A 367 -6.11 26.89 4.96
C HIS A 367 -7.41 26.29 4.44
N TYR A 368 -7.51 24.96 4.49
CA TYR A 368 -8.70 24.22 4.07
C TYR A 368 -9.15 23.26 5.18
N SER A 369 -10.44 23.09 5.35
CA SER A 369 -10.98 22.08 6.27
C SER A 369 -12.26 21.49 5.74
N ARG A 370 -12.56 20.24 6.18
CA ARG A 370 -13.74 19.49 5.80
C ARG A 370 -14.15 18.53 6.92
N ASN A 371 -15.42 18.54 7.26
CA ASN A 371 -16.01 17.58 8.20
C ASN A 371 -16.72 16.46 7.44
N MET A 372 -16.57 15.23 7.91
CA MET A 372 -17.29 14.05 7.41
C MET A 372 -17.98 13.39 8.59
N TYR A 373 -19.24 13.00 8.39
CA TYR A 373 -20.06 12.29 9.36
C TYR A 373 -20.58 11.04 8.67
N SER A 374 -20.60 9.92 9.36
CA SER A 374 -21.13 8.70 8.77
C SER A 374 -21.89 7.87 9.79
N VAL A 375 -22.90 7.16 9.28
CA VAL A 375 -23.54 6.05 9.96
C VAL A 375 -23.39 4.82 9.09
N PHE A 376 -23.00 3.70 9.68
CA PHE A 376 -22.81 2.44 8.96
C PHE A 376 -23.40 1.28 9.75
N GLY A 377 -23.70 0.19 9.06
CA GLY A 377 -24.19 -1.02 9.69
C GLY A 377 -23.97 -2.26 8.84
N GLN A 378 -24.07 -3.38 9.52
CA GLN A 378 -23.97 -4.71 8.94
C GLN A 378 -25.04 -5.61 9.56
N LEU A 379 -25.89 -6.20 8.73
CA LEU A 379 -26.74 -7.31 9.10
C LEU A 379 -26.10 -8.60 8.58
N SER A 380 -25.75 -9.51 9.48
CA SER A 380 -25.31 -10.87 9.17
C SER A 380 -26.44 -11.82 9.53
N TYR A 381 -26.93 -12.58 8.57
CA TYR A 381 -28.10 -13.45 8.73
C TYR A 381 -27.85 -14.85 8.17
N ASP A 382 -28.09 -15.86 9.02
CA ASP A 382 -28.00 -17.26 8.65
C ASP A 382 -29.32 -17.69 7.98
N ILE A 383 -29.31 -17.73 6.63
CA ILE A 383 -30.47 -18.17 5.82
C ILE A 383 -30.75 -19.65 6.08
N SER A 384 -29.68 -20.44 6.15
CA SER A 384 -29.66 -21.85 6.55
C SER A 384 -28.31 -22.15 7.18
N ASP A 385 -28.11 -23.33 7.78
CA ASP A 385 -26.82 -23.71 8.39
C ASP A 385 -25.61 -23.51 7.45
N PRO A 386 -25.64 -23.91 6.16
CA PRO A 386 -24.51 -23.68 5.27
C PRO A 386 -24.53 -22.30 4.58
N THR A 387 -25.60 -21.49 4.71
CA THR A 387 -25.75 -20.26 3.89
C THR A 387 -25.94 -19.02 4.75
N LYS A 388 -25.04 -18.06 4.60
CA LYS A 388 -25.06 -16.76 5.30
C LYS A 388 -25.16 -15.62 4.31
N MET A 389 -25.85 -14.55 4.72
CA MET A 389 -25.95 -13.31 3.97
C MET A 389 -25.49 -12.14 4.86
N ASN A 390 -24.63 -11.28 4.31
CA ASN A 390 -24.32 -9.99 4.94
C ASN A 390 -24.88 -8.86 4.08
N LEU A 391 -25.62 -7.95 4.72
CA LEU A 391 -26.07 -6.69 4.13
C LEU A 391 -25.33 -5.57 4.84
N ASN A 392 -24.46 -4.88 4.13
CA ASN A 392 -23.69 -3.77 4.65
C ASN A 392 -24.21 -2.47 4.05
N PHE A 393 -24.25 -1.41 4.85
CA PHE A 393 -24.59 -0.08 4.37
C PHE A 393 -23.79 0.99 5.08
N ARG A 394 -23.54 2.08 4.37
CA ARG A 394 -22.97 3.29 4.94
C ARG A 394 -23.57 4.50 4.26
N GLN A 395 -23.96 5.49 5.05
CA GLN A 395 -24.30 6.84 4.61
C GLN A 395 -23.22 7.79 5.14
N THR A 396 -22.60 8.54 4.25
CA THR A 396 -21.60 9.55 4.59
C THR A 396 -22.09 10.92 4.14
N TRP A 397 -22.07 11.89 5.03
CA TRP A 397 -22.33 13.30 4.76
C TRP A 397 -21.00 14.07 4.86
N VAL A 398 -20.66 14.77 3.81
CA VAL A 398 -19.47 15.61 3.75
C VAL A 398 -19.93 17.06 3.83
N GLY A 399 -19.53 17.77 4.88
CA GLY A 399 -19.85 19.16 5.10
C GLY A 399 -19.24 20.07 4.03
N LYS A 400 -19.71 21.30 3.97
CA LYS A 400 -19.16 22.30 3.04
C LYS A 400 -17.67 22.45 3.27
N ASP A 401 -16.91 22.35 2.18
CA ASP A 401 -15.50 22.73 2.14
C ASP A 401 -15.33 24.23 1.90
N GLY A 402 -14.09 24.71 1.79
CA GLY A 402 -13.78 26.13 1.58
C GLY A 402 -14.37 26.75 0.31
N ALA A 403 -14.79 25.96 -0.68
CA ALA A 403 -15.47 26.41 -1.91
C ALA A 403 -17.00 26.22 -1.85
N GLY A 404 -17.53 25.74 -0.74
CA GLY A 404 -18.96 25.50 -0.54
C GLY A 404 -19.47 24.18 -1.09
N ASN A 405 -18.59 23.26 -1.56
CA ASN A 405 -18.97 21.95 -2.04
C ASN A 405 -19.47 21.08 -0.89
N LYS A 406 -20.60 20.42 -1.09
CA LYS A 406 -21.22 19.48 -0.15
C LYS A 406 -21.50 18.18 -0.89
N TYR A 407 -21.27 17.04 -0.26
CA TYR A 407 -21.48 15.74 -0.86
C TYR A 407 -22.14 14.77 0.10
N ASP A 408 -23.07 13.96 -0.43
CA ASP A 408 -23.68 12.85 0.28
C ASP A 408 -23.43 11.57 -0.50
N LYS A 409 -23.03 10.49 0.19
CA LYS A 409 -22.69 9.21 -0.43
C LYS A 409 -23.31 8.06 0.34
N PHE A 410 -24.12 7.29 -0.37
CA PHE A 410 -24.64 6.01 0.11
C PHE A 410 -23.90 4.86 -0.57
N THR A 411 -23.33 3.98 0.23
CA THR A 411 -22.56 2.81 -0.23
C THR A 411 -23.14 1.53 0.37
N PRO A 412 -24.01 0.83 -0.36
CA PRO A 412 -24.50 -0.49 0.02
C PRO A 412 -23.56 -1.59 -0.46
N GLU A 413 -23.60 -2.75 0.22
CA GLU A 413 -22.95 -3.98 -0.20
C GLU A 413 -23.80 -5.18 0.22
N VAL A 414 -23.92 -6.16 -0.65
CA VAL A 414 -24.53 -7.45 -0.37
C VAL A 414 -23.49 -8.55 -0.57
N ILE A 415 -23.47 -9.49 0.35
CA ILE A 415 -22.55 -10.63 0.36
C ILE A 415 -23.37 -11.87 0.65
N LEU A 416 -23.18 -12.91 -0.16
CA LEU A 416 -23.74 -14.23 0.05
C LEU A 416 -22.58 -15.24 0.21
N MET A 417 -22.62 -16.04 1.26
CA MET A 417 -21.65 -17.10 1.56
C MET A 417 -22.36 -18.41 1.65
N HIS A 418 -21.71 -19.47 1.16
CA HIS A 418 -22.22 -20.82 1.25
C HIS A 418 -21.09 -21.81 1.53
N ASP A 419 -21.19 -22.51 2.64
CA ASP A 419 -20.26 -23.55 3.05
C ASP A 419 -20.66 -24.85 2.32
N LEU A 420 -19.78 -25.35 1.44
CA LEU A 420 -19.98 -26.62 0.74
C LEU A 420 -19.65 -27.80 1.65
N ASP A 421 -18.69 -27.61 2.53
CA ASP A 421 -18.27 -28.49 3.62
C ASP A 421 -17.48 -27.66 4.67
N ASP A 422 -17.05 -28.27 5.78
CA ASP A 422 -16.35 -27.60 6.88
C ASP A 422 -15.03 -26.91 6.45
N ASN A 423 -14.51 -27.23 5.29
CA ASN A 423 -13.22 -26.74 4.78
C ASN A 423 -13.34 -25.95 3.46
N THR A 424 -14.55 -25.84 2.90
CA THR A 424 -14.78 -25.23 1.59
C THR A 424 -15.94 -24.24 1.64
N MET A 425 -15.65 -22.98 1.36
CA MET A 425 -16.63 -21.91 1.28
C MET A 425 -16.59 -21.24 -0.10
N ILE A 426 -17.75 -20.96 -0.66
CA ILE A 426 -17.94 -20.12 -1.84
C ILE A 426 -18.67 -18.84 -1.45
N TYR A 427 -18.39 -17.75 -2.14
CA TYR A 427 -19.06 -16.48 -1.88
C TYR A 427 -19.26 -15.65 -3.14
N ALA A 428 -20.24 -14.77 -3.09
CA ALA A 428 -20.45 -13.72 -4.06
C ALA A 428 -20.73 -12.40 -3.34
N LYS A 429 -20.15 -11.30 -3.83
CA LYS A 429 -20.41 -9.96 -3.32
C LYS A 429 -20.57 -8.93 -4.41
N ALA A 430 -21.43 -7.93 -4.14
CA ALA A 430 -21.60 -6.75 -4.95
C ALA A 430 -21.74 -5.53 -4.05
N GLY A 431 -20.97 -4.47 -4.33
CA GLY A 431 -20.98 -3.29 -3.47
C GLY A 431 -20.53 -2.02 -4.18
N LYS A 432 -20.69 -0.91 -3.47
CA LYS A 432 -20.27 0.42 -3.93
C LYS A 432 -19.15 0.98 -3.06
N SER A 433 -18.33 1.84 -3.65
CA SER A 433 -17.29 2.59 -2.97
C SER A 433 -17.25 4.03 -3.46
N PHE A 434 -16.56 4.89 -2.71
CA PHE A 434 -16.33 6.26 -3.15
C PHE A 434 -14.98 6.77 -2.63
N MET A 435 -14.49 7.85 -3.26
CA MET A 435 -13.33 8.60 -2.80
C MET A 435 -13.55 10.10 -3.06
N MET A 436 -13.25 10.92 -2.05
CA MET A 436 -13.38 12.37 -2.15
C MET A 436 -12.17 12.99 -2.85
N PRO A 437 -12.36 14.07 -3.64
CA PRO A 437 -11.24 14.88 -4.10
C PRO A 437 -10.47 15.47 -2.92
N THR A 438 -9.15 15.54 -3.05
CA THR A 438 -8.29 16.19 -2.05
C THR A 438 -8.33 17.70 -2.18
N PHE A 439 -7.96 18.43 -1.12
CA PHE A 439 -7.90 19.89 -1.17
C PHE A 439 -6.96 20.40 -2.27
N LYS A 440 -5.79 19.75 -2.44
CA LYS A 440 -4.84 20.12 -3.47
C LYS A 440 -5.38 19.93 -4.90
N GLN A 441 -6.21 18.91 -5.12
CA GLN A 441 -6.88 18.68 -6.41
C GLN A 441 -7.94 19.76 -6.70
N LEU A 442 -8.72 20.14 -5.68
CA LEU A 442 -9.78 21.13 -5.81
C LEU A 442 -9.24 22.56 -5.95
N TYR A 443 -8.26 22.92 -5.13
CA TYR A 443 -7.84 24.33 -4.95
C TYR A 443 -6.45 24.65 -5.51
N GLY A 444 -5.71 23.63 -5.96
CA GLY A 444 -4.38 23.81 -6.52
C GLY A 444 -3.29 23.96 -5.44
N GLY A 445 -2.12 24.35 -5.90
CA GLY A 445 -0.92 24.59 -5.09
C GLY A 445 0.33 23.99 -5.71
N GLY A 446 1.44 24.72 -5.68
CA GLY A 446 2.66 24.35 -6.38
C GLY A 446 2.46 24.36 -7.90
N ASN A 447 2.65 23.21 -8.51
CA ASN A 447 2.41 22.99 -9.93
C ASN A 447 1.05 22.31 -10.22
N VAL A 448 0.18 22.19 -9.21
CA VAL A 448 -1.18 21.67 -9.38
C VAL A 448 -2.14 22.81 -9.66
N ILE A 449 -2.81 22.75 -10.81
CA ILE A 449 -3.86 23.70 -11.21
C ILE A 449 -5.16 23.32 -10.50
N ALA A 450 -5.83 24.30 -9.91
CA ALA A 450 -7.12 24.13 -9.26
C ALA A 450 -8.17 23.49 -10.20
N SER A 451 -8.91 22.54 -9.69
CA SER A 451 -9.99 21.83 -10.39
C SER A 451 -11.24 21.74 -9.50
N PRO A 452 -11.91 22.88 -9.20
CA PRO A 452 -13.01 22.93 -8.22
C PRO A 452 -14.26 22.18 -8.65
N GLY A 453 -14.39 21.84 -9.94
CA GLY A 453 -15.50 21.05 -10.49
C GLY A 453 -15.32 19.53 -10.40
N LEU A 454 -14.30 19.04 -9.73
CA LEU A 454 -14.11 17.59 -9.57
C LEU A 454 -15.24 16.95 -8.77
N LYS A 455 -15.75 15.85 -9.31
CA LYS A 455 -16.73 14.99 -8.64
C LYS A 455 -16.01 13.94 -7.78
N PRO A 456 -16.63 13.49 -6.68
CA PRO A 456 -16.14 12.32 -5.97
C PRO A 456 -16.14 11.07 -6.88
N GLN A 457 -15.05 10.31 -6.83
CA GLN A 457 -14.97 9.01 -7.48
C GLN A 457 -16.03 8.06 -6.91
N SER A 458 -16.64 7.23 -7.74
CA SER A 458 -17.63 6.22 -7.35
C SER A 458 -17.29 4.90 -8.03
N GLY A 459 -17.15 3.84 -7.23
CA GLY A 459 -16.86 2.48 -7.71
C GLY A 459 -18.04 1.54 -7.52
N THR A 460 -18.20 0.58 -8.43
CA THR A 460 -19.03 -0.61 -8.26
C THR A 460 -18.14 -1.83 -8.37
N HIS A 461 -18.27 -2.75 -7.44
CA HIS A 461 -17.44 -3.93 -7.33
C HIS A 461 -18.29 -5.18 -7.37
N TYR A 462 -17.82 -6.18 -8.09
CA TYR A 462 -18.39 -7.53 -8.13
C TYR A 462 -17.26 -8.53 -7.91
N GLU A 463 -17.51 -9.51 -7.07
CA GLU A 463 -16.55 -10.59 -6.83
C GLU A 463 -17.29 -11.90 -6.56
N VAL A 464 -16.78 -12.97 -7.13
CA VAL A 464 -17.18 -14.34 -6.82
C VAL A 464 -15.92 -15.10 -6.48
N GLY A 465 -15.91 -15.82 -5.38
CA GLY A 465 -14.73 -16.53 -4.92
C GLY A 465 -15.02 -17.88 -4.27
N ALA A 466 -13.96 -18.63 -4.10
CA ALA A 466 -13.95 -19.89 -3.38
C ALA A 466 -12.71 -19.97 -2.50
N LYS A 467 -12.86 -20.52 -1.31
CA LYS A 467 -11.80 -20.83 -0.35
C LYS A 467 -11.88 -22.29 0.04
N LYS A 468 -10.74 -22.96 0.06
CA LYS A 468 -10.66 -24.37 0.44
C LYS A 468 -9.39 -24.65 1.22
N ASN A 469 -9.54 -25.28 2.39
CA ASN A 469 -8.45 -25.83 3.18
C ASN A 469 -8.46 -27.36 3.04
N VAL A 470 -7.36 -27.93 2.56
CA VAL A 470 -7.24 -29.40 2.35
C VAL A 470 -5.91 -29.87 2.89
N GLY A 471 -5.94 -30.64 3.97
CA GLY A 471 -4.75 -31.12 4.64
C GLY A 471 -3.81 -29.93 4.94
N LYS A 472 -2.59 -29.99 4.41
CA LYS A 472 -1.56 -28.97 4.60
C LYS A 472 -1.64 -27.78 3.64
N SER A 473 -2.68 -27.71 2.79
CA SER A 473 -2.81 -26.67 1.76
C SER A 473 -4.03 -25.81 1.98
N SER A 474 -3.93 -24.54 1.64
CA SER A 474 -5.05 -23.63 1.49
C SER A 474 -5.07 -23.01 0.10
N TRP A 475 -6.25 -22.96 -0.49
CA TRP A 475 -6.54 -22.40 -1.81
C TRP A 475 -7.53 -21.27 -1.71
N ARG A 476 -7.29 -20.20 -2.47
CA ARG A 476 -8.20 -19.06 -2.63
C ARG A 476 -8.24 -18.67 -4.08
N ILE A 477 -9.44 -18.56 -4.63
CA ILE A 477 -9.69 -18.17 -6.01
C ILE A 477 -10.75 -17.09 -5.98
N ALA A 478 -10.54 -15.99 -6.72
CA ALA A 478 -11.51 -14.90 -6.82
C ALA A 478 -11.54 -14.35 -8.25
N ALA A 479 -12.70 -14.35 -8.87
CA ALA A 479 -12.97 -13.60 -10.08
C ALA A 479 -13.61 -12.26 -9.70
N PHE A 480 -13.11 -11.16 -10.25
CA PHE A 480 -13.54 -9.82 -9.88
C PHE A 480 -13.78 -8.91 -11.08
N ARG A 481 -14.65 -7.93 -10.89
CA ARG A 481 -14.83 -6.80 -11.80
C ARG A 481 -15.01 -5.50 -11.02
N TYR A 482 -14.30 -4.46 -11.46
CA TYR A 482 -14.44 -3.09 -10.98
C TYR A 482 -14.85 -2.17 -12.12
N ASP A 483 -15.85 -1.35 -11.87
CA ASP A 483 -16.24 -0.24 -12.71
C ASP A 483 -16.17 1.03 -11.86
N ILE A 484 -15.14 1.86 -12.05
CA ILE A 484 -14.91 3.10 -11.31
C ILE A 484 -15.21 4.28 -12.21
N LYS A 485 -16.18 5.08 -11.81
CA LYS A 485 -16.58 6.31 -12.45
C LYS A 485 -15.96 7.51 -11.75
N ASP A 486 -15.63 8.53 -12.54
CA ASP A 486 -15.10 9.79 -12.04
C ASP A 486 -13.80 9.64 -11.24
N SER A 487 -12.92 8.66 -11.57
CA SER A 487 -11.59 8.53 -10.97
C SER A 487 -10.81 9.85 -11.09
N LEU A 488 -10.10 10.21 -10.01
CA LEU A 488 -9.42 11.49 -9.87
C LEU A 488 -8.01 11.45 -10.49
N GLU A 489 -7.92 11.54 -11.82
CA GLU A 489 -6.71 11.31 -12.58
C GLU A 489 -5.96 12.60 -12.93
N ALA A 490 -4.60 12.54 -12.88
CA ALA A 490 -3.73 13.65 -13.20
C ALA A 490 -3.45 13.72 -14.71
N ASN A 491 -3.71 14.86 -15.32
CA ASN A 491 -3.22 15.23 -16.65
C ASN A 491 -2.01 16.13 -16.49
N VAL A 492 -0.88 15.70 -17.01
CA VAL A 492 0.40 16.42 -16.92
C VAL A 492 0.68 17.08 -18.26
N SER A 493 0.89 18.39 -18.26
CA SER A 493 1.20 19.20 -19.44
C SER A 493 2.33 20.19 -19.15
N GLY A 494 2.79 20.93 -20.16
CA GLY A 494 3.84 21.90 -20.00
C GLY A 494 5.27 21.33 -20.04
N PRO A 495 6.28 22.15 -19.73
CA PRO A 495 7.67 21.75 -19.78
C PRO A 495 8.00 20.64 -18.77
N ALA A 496 8.86 19.71 -19.15
CA ALA A 496 9.21 18.56 -18.33
C ALA A 496 9.83 18.91 -16.96
N ASP A 497 10.51 20.03 -16.88
CA ASP A 497 11.14 20.56 -15.65
C ASP A 497 10.20 21.38 -14.75
N ASN A 498 9.06 21.81 -15.30
CA ASN A 498 8.01 22.52 -14.56
C ASN A 498 6.63 22.16 -15.12
N PRO A 499 6.19 20.88 -14.96
CA PRO A 499 4.92 20.45 -15.50
C PRO A 499 3.74 21.07 -14.76
N ASP A 500 2.71 21.43 -15.49
CA ASP A 500 1.40 21.74 -14.96
C ASP A 500 0.61 20.44 -14.76
N ILE A 501 0.05 20.25 -13.58
CA ILE A 501 -0.77 19.09 -13.22
C ILE A 501 -2.21 19.56 -13.04
N LYS A 502 -3.11 19.09 -13.90
CA LYS A 502 -4.54 19.32 -13.77
C LYS A 502 -5.27 18.00 -13.55
N TYR A 503 -6.09 17.94 -12.52
CA TYR A 503 -6.90 16.75 -12.26
C TYR A 503 -8.21 16.80 -13.04
N THR A 504 -8.63 15.66 -13.56
CA THR A 504 -9.92 15.44 -14.24
C THR A 504 -10.55 14.15 -13.76
N ASN A 505 -11.86 14.06 -13.84
CA ASN A 505 -12.58 12.81 -13.61
C ASN A 505 -12.47 11.93 -14.86
N GLN A 506 -11.98 10.70 -14.70
CA GLN A 506 -11.84 9.70 -15.76
C GLN A 506 -12.46 8.38 -15.31
N ASP A 507 -12.73 7.48 -16.23
CA ASP A 507 -13.31 6.19 -15.90
C ASP A 507 -12.24 5.10 -15.94
N ILE A 508 -12.29 4.17 -14.96
CA ILE A 508 -11.39 3.00 -14.86
C ILE A 508 -12.25 1.75 -14.74
N LYS A 509 -11.84 0.68 -15.37
CA LYS A 509 -12.41 -0.64 -15.19
C LYS A 509 -11.31 -1.71 -15.10
N ASN A 510 -11.58 -2.79 -14.40
CA ASN A 510 -10.74 -3.96 -14.40
C ASN A 510 -11.58 -5.21 -14.20
N THR A 511 -11.30 -6.24 -14.99
CA THR A 511 -11.84 -7.59 -14.80
C THR A 511 -10.67 -8.55 -14.69
N GLY A 512 -10.70 -9.44 -13.71
CA GLY A 512 -9.56 -10.32 -13.47
C GLY A 512 -9.88 -11.57 -12.67
N LEU A 513 -8.85 -12.38 -12.51
CA LEU A 513 -8.83 -13.61 -11.72
C LEU A 513 -7.60 -13.60 -10.83
N GLU A 514 -7.79 -13.93 -9.56
CA GLU A 514 -6.74 -14.18 -8.59
C GLU A 514 -6.76 -15.61 -8.11
N ILE A 515 -5.58 -16.18 -7.91
CA ILE A 515 -5.38 -17.52 -7.39
C ILE A 515 -4.27 -17.44 -6.35
N GLU A 516 -4.52 -17.96 -5.17
CA GLU A 516 -3.52 -18.12 -4.11
C GLU A 516 -3.48 -19.56 -3.64
N TRP A 517 -2.27 -20.03 -3.42
CA TRP A 517 -1.99 -21.31 -2.81
C TRP A 517 -0.92 -21.18 -1.76
N LYS A 518 -1.20 -21.70 -0.56
CA LYS A 518 -0.25 -21.82 0.55
C LYS A 518 -0.20 -23.30 0.95
N ARG A 519 0.99 -23.76 1.32
CA ARG A 519 1.18 -25.14 1.78
C ARG A 519 2.27 -25.21 2.84
N ASN A 520 1.93 -25.77 3.99
CA ASN A 520 2.89 -26.19 5.02
C ASN A 520 3.20 -27.66 4.78
N GLN A 521 4.23 -27.95 3.96
CA GLN A 521 4.60 -29.32 3.59
C GLN A 521 5.05 -30.12 4.79
N SER A 522 5.79 -29.47 5.71
CA SER A 522 6.22 -29.98 7.01
C SER A 522 6.37 -28.81 7.98
N GLU A 523 6.71 -29.06 9.23
CA GLU A 523 7.07 -28.01 10.21
C GLU A 523 8.23 -27.14 9.72
N ASN A 524 9.07 -27.70 8.84
CA ASN A 524 10.30 -27.06 8.37
C ASN A 524 10.20 -26.47 6.96
N LEU A 525 9.12 -26.73 6.20
CA LEU A 525 9.03 -26.36 4.80
C LEU A 525 7.64 -25.85 4.43
N SER A 526 7.59 -24.60 4.01
CA SER A 526 6.36 -23.94 3.54
C SER A 526 6.54 -23.29 2.18
N TYR A 527 5.44 -23.26 1.42
CA TYR A 527 5.33 -22.65 0.11
C TYR A 527 4.17 -21.66 0.07
N ARG A 528 4.34 -20.65 -0.76
CA ARG A 528 3.30 -19.70 -1.07
C ARG A 528 3.40 -19.33 -2.56
N LEU A 529 2.30 -19.36 -3.29
CA LEU A 529 2.21 -18.92 -4.68
C LEU A 529 0.96 -18.08 -4.87
N GLY A 530 1.08 -17.02 -5.63
CA GLY A 530 -0.02 -16.14 -6.01
C GLY A 530 0.06 -15.78 -7.49
N ALA A 531 -1.09 -15.66 -8.13
CA ALA A 531 -1.23 -15.21 -9.50
C ALA A 531 -2.42 -14.27 -9.62
N THR A 532 -2.22 -13.14 -10.30
CA THR A 532 -3.30 -12.22 -10.68
C THR A 532 -3.24 -11.99 -12.18
N PHE A 533 -4.35 -12.22 -12.84
CA PHE A 533 -4.57 -11.94 -14.24
C PHE A 533 -5.65 -10.87 -14.33
N GLY A 534 -5.32 -9.69 -14.82
CA GLY A 534 -6.24 -8.57 -14.92
C GLY A 534 -6.20 -7.90 -16.27
N HIS A 535 -7.23 -7.13 -16.56
CA HIS A 535 -7.29 -6.24 -17.70
C HIS A 535 -7.70 -4.84 -17.26
N PRO A 536 -6.81 -4.14 -16.51
CA PRO A 536 -7.08 -2.77 -16.11
C PRO A 536 -7.02 -1.85 -17.32
N GLU A 537 -8.06 -1.04 -17.49
CA GLU A 537 -8.20 -0.06 -18.56
C GLU A 537 -8.67 1.28 -17.99
N LYS A 538 -8.19 2.36 -18.57
CA LYS A 538 -8.58 3.74 -18.26
C LYS A 538 -9.12 4.42 -19.50
N GLN A 539 -10.26 5.11 -19.35
CA GLN A 539 -10.84 5.93 -20.38
C GLN A 539 -10.50 7.40 -20.13
N GLU A 540 -9.75 7.99 -21.03
CA GLU A 540 -9.33 9.37 -20.90
C GLU A 540 -10.48 10.36 -21.04
N ARG A 541 -10.34 11.49 -20.34
CA ARG A 541 -11.03 12.74 -20.69
C ARG A 541 -9.99 13.83 -20.83
N ASP A 542 -10.09 14.60 -21.89
CA ASP A 542 -9.21 15.73 -22.11
C ASP A 542 -9.52 16.87 -21.10
N LYS A 543 -8.73 17.96 -21.17
CA LYS A 543 -8.92 19.14 -20.32
C LYS A 543 -10.28 19.84 -20.51
N ASN A 544 -10.98 19.56 -21.61
CA ASN A 544 -12.30 20.12 -21.95
C ASN A 544 -13.44 19.14 -21.60
N GLY A 545 -13.12 17.93 -21.06
CA GLY A 545 -14.08 16.91 -20.71
C GLY A 545 -14.49 15.99 -21.86
N VAL A 546 -13.83 16.09 -23.02
CA VAL A 546 -14.10 15.22 -24.18
C VAL A 546 -13.60 13.81 -23.86
N VAL A 547 -14.48 12.83 -23.98
CA VAL A 547 -14.22 11.41 -23.70
C VAL A 547 -13.43 10.81 -24.85
N GLY A 548 -12.28 10.19 -24.51
CA GLY A 548 -11.42 9.47 -25.44
C GLY A 548 -11.61 7.95 -25.38
N ASP A 549 -10.67 7.24 -25.99
CA ASP A 549 -10.66 5.78 -26.02
C ASP A 549 -10.24 5.15 -24.69
N TRP A 550 -10.52 3.86 -24.55
CA TRP A 550 -10.01 3.02 -23.47
C TRP A 550 -8.58 2.59 -23.77
N HIS A 551 -7.70 2.72 -22.80
CA HIS A 551 -6.29 2.35 -22.88
C HIS A 551 -5.92 1.36 -21.79
N ASP A 552 -5.02 0.43 -22.09
CA ASP A 552 -4.39 -0.43 -21.10
C ASP A 552 -3.74 0.41 -19.99
N TYR A 553 -3.81 -0.09 -18.77
CA TYR A 553 -3.39 0.62 -17.58
C TYR A 553 -2.65 -0.33 -16.64
N TYR A 554 -1.50 0.07 -16.09
CA TYR A 554 -0.65 -0.79 -15.25
C TYR A 554 -0.18 -2.10 -15.91
N GLY A 555 -0.12 -3.19 -15.14
CA GLY A 555 0.30 -4.53 -15.57
C GLY A 555 -0.86 -5.52 -15.54
N LYS A 556 -0.84 -6.47 -16.48
CA LYS A 556 -1.93 -7.44 -16.65
C LYS A 556 -1.69 -8.79 -15.99
N ILE A 557 -0.43 -9.13 -15.72
CA ILE A 557 -0.04 -10.43 -15.17
C ILE A 557 0.89 -10.20 -14.00
N GLN A 558 0.48 -10.61 -12.82
CA GLN A 558 1.33 -10.64 -11.64
C GLN A 558 1.48 -12.10 -11.18
N LEU A 559 2.72 -12.51 -10.91
CA LEU A 559 3.04 -13.78 -10.27
C LEU A 559 3.94 -13.49 -9.08
N ASN A 560 3.64 -14.07 -7.94
CA ASN A 560 4.45 -13.91 -6.74
C ASN A 560 4.53 -15.23 -5.99
N GLY A 561 5.56 -15.38 -5.19
CA GLY A 561 5.70 -16.59 -4.40
C GLY A 561 6.86 -16.54 -3.44
N GLY A 562 6.89 -17.52 -2.56
CA GLY A 562 7.94 -17.71 -1.60
C GLY A 562 8.05 -19.16 -1.15
N VAL A 563 9.26 -19.53 -0.76
CA VAL A 563 9.59 -20.80 -0.12
C VAL A 563 10.37 -20.48 1.14
N THR A 564 9.99 -21.08 2.24
CA THR A 564 10.74 -20.99 3.52
C THR A 564 11.10 -22.39 3.98
N TYR A 565 12.37 -22.60 4.25
CA TYR A 565 12.91 -23.85 4.74
C TYR A 565 13.76 -23.62 5.98
N THR A 566 13.46 -24.38 7.03
CA THR A 566 14.21 -24.36 8.30
C THR A 566 14.96 -25.68 8.47
N THR A 567 16.25 -25.62 8.74
CA THR A 567 17.06 -26.78 9.07
C THR A 567 17.90 -26.50 10.31
N GLY A 568 17.63 -27.23 11.40
CA GLY A 568 18.23 -26.94 12.69
C GLY A 568 18.03 -25.49 13.13
N LYS A 569 19.12 -24.72 13.21
CA LYS A 569 19.10 -23.30 13.61
C LYS A 569 18.99 -22.31 12.45
N LEU A 570 19.02 -22.78 11.20
CA LEU A 570 19.00 -21.93 10.01
C LEU A 570 17.64 -21.95 9.32
N THR A 571 17.04 -20.79 9.14
CA THR A 571 15.88 -20.57 8.28
C THR A 571 16.32 -19.83 7.02
N THR A 572 15.96 -20.36 5.87
CA THR A 572 16.21 -19.76 4.55
C THR A 572 14.91 -19.48 3.86
N SER A 573 14.72 -18.27 3.35
CA SER A 573 13.50 -17.88 2.62
C SER A 573 13.85 -17.25 1.28
N PHE A 574 13.26 -17.73 0.22
CA PHE A 574 13.33 -17.11 -1.11
C PHE A 574 11.97 -16.55 -1.48
N ASN A 575 11.92 -15.31 -1.95
CA ASN A 575 10.70 -14.65 -2.41
C ASN A 575 10.91 -14.07 -3.80
N PHE A 576 9.85 -14.08 -4.62
CA PHE A 576 9.85 -13.44 -5.93
C PHE A 576 8.52 -12.74 -6.22
N SER A 577 8.58 -11.73 -7.07
CA SER A 577 7.43 -11.05 -7.65
C SER A 577 7.72 -10.71 -9.11
N HIS A 578 6.83 -11.12 -10.01
CA HIS A 578 6.88 -10.82 -11.43
C HIS A 578 5.67 -10.01 -11.84
N LEU A 579 5.87 -8.90 -12.55
CA LEU A 579 4.82 -8.09 -13.15
C LEU A 579 5.06 -7.97 -14.65
N GLY A 580 4.18 -8.61 -15.43
CA GLY A 580 4.25 -8.68 -16.88
C GLY A 580 3.22 -7.81 -17.60
N LYS A 581 3.44 -7.58 -18.89
CA LYS A 581 2.58 -6.76 -19.75
C LYS A 581 2.30 -5.38 -19.16
N ARG A 582 3.34 -4.71 -18.76
CA ARG A 582 3.29 -3.40 -18.12
C ARG A 582 3.10 -2.30 -19.15
N VAL A 583 2.30 -1.31 -18.78
CA VAL A 583 2.05 -0.09 -19.55
C VAL A 583 2.19 1.09 -18.60
N ARG A 584 2.67 2.23 -19.08
CA ARG A 584 2.74 3.46 -18.30
C ARG A 584 1.34 3.97 -17.97
N ASP A 585 1.20 4.58 -16.81
CA ASP A 585 -0.05 5.17 -16.31
C ASP A 585 -0.40 6.51 -16.96
N ALA A 586 0.49 7.04 -17.79
CA ALA A 586 0.33 8.32 -18.50
C ALA A 586 0.78 8.23 -19.95
N LYS A 587 0.29 9.16 -20.78
CA LYS A 587 0.69 9.28 -22.20
C LYS A 587 2.22 9.35 -22.35
N PRO A 588 2.75 8.66 -23.38
CA PRO A 588 2.09 7.98 -24.49
C PRO A 588 1.62 6.53 -24.22
N TYR A 589 1.36 6.07 -22.99
CA TYR A 589 0.96 4.69 -22.62
C TYR A 589 1.88 3.61 -23.18
N ALA A 590 3.14 3.89 -23.24
CA ALA A 590 4.13 2.98 -23.80
C ALA A 590 4.26 1.72 -22.94
N SER A 591 4.32 0.56 -23.58
CA SER A 591 4.71 -0.69 -22.94
C SER A 591 6.16 -0.63 -22.47
N PHE A 592 6.47 -1.26 -21.35
CA PHE A 592 7.84 -1.39 -20.88
C PHE A 592 8.12 -2.79 -20.31
N LYS A 593 9.40 -3.08 -20.09
CA LYS A 593 9.85 -4.42 -19.68
C LYS A 593 9.14 -4.92 -18.44
N SER A 594 8.90 -6.23 -18.39
CA SER A 594 8.41 -6.89 -17.19
C SER A 594 9.41 -6.73 -16.06
N GLN A 595 8.87 -6.57 -14.85
CA GLN A 595 9.62 -6.50 -13.60
C GLN A 595 9.76 -7.91 -13.01
N PHE A 596 10.90 -8.21 -12.42
CA PHE A 596 11.11 -9.44 -11.67
C PHE A 596 11.97 -9.16 -10.44
N LEU A 597 11.32 -8.99 -9.31
CA LEU A 597 11.94 -8.71 -8.02
C LEU A 597 12.18 -10.02 -7.29
N THR A 598 13.34 -10.14 -6.63
CA THR A 598 13.71 -11.34 -5.89
C THR A 598 14.40 -10.97 -4.59
N ASN A 599 14.20 -11.80 -3.58
CA ASN A 599 14.85 -11.68 -2.27
C ASN A 599 15.24 -13.07 -1.77
N LEU A 600 16.41 -13.16 -1.14
CA LEU A 600 16.89 -14.34 -0.45
C LEU A 600 17.28 -13.92 0.98
N ASN A 601 16.66 -14.55 1.95
CA ASN A 601 16.87 -14.26 3.38
C ASN A 601 17.43 -15.49 4.08
N PHE A 602 18.42 -15.26 4.93
CA PHE A 602 18.99 -16.26 5.86
C PHE A 602 18.84 -15.73 7.29
N SER A 603 18.32 -16.56 8.17
CA SER A 603 18.17 -16.27 9.59
C SER A 603 18.75 -17.44 10.40
N TYR A 604 19.82 -17.19 11.13
CA TYR A 604 20.49 -18.20 11.95
C TYR A 604 20.30 -17.90 13.43
N ARG A 605 19.63 -18.80 14.14
CA ARG A 605 19.41 -18.71 15.59
C ARG A 605 20.60 -19.32 16.31
N ALA A 606 21.58 -18.50 16.71
CA ALA A 606 22.77 -18.98 17.41
C ALA A 606 22.40 -19.63 18.76
N ASN A 607 21.52 -18.99 19.52
CA ASN A 607 20.89 -19.50 20.75
C ASN A 607 19.48 -18.86 20.90
N GLU A 608 18.84 -19.04 22.06
CA GLU A 608 17.49 -18.52 22.33
C GLU A 608 17.40 -16.99 22.27
N ASN A 609 18.51 -16.31 22.61
CA ASN A 609 18.60 -14.87 22.70
C ASN A 609 19.20 -14.20 21.46
N CYS A 610 20.04 -14.92 20.69
CA CYS A 610 20.82 -14.31 19.61
C CYS A 610 20.48 -14.90 18.24
N ARG A 611 20.16 -14.00 17.30
CA ARG A 611 19.86 -14.31 15.92
C ARG A 611 20.73 -13.47 14.99
N ALA A 612 21.45 -14.11 14.07
CA ALA A 612 22.11 -13.43 12.95
C ALA A 612 21.24 -13.52 11.70
N PHE A 613 21.29 -12.52 10.84
CA PHE A 613 20.55 -12.50 9.57
C PHE A 613 21.37 -11.96 8.41
N LEU A 614 21.04 -12.42 7.20
CA LEU A 614 21.56 -11.91 5.94
C LEU A 614 20.40 -11.82 4.95
N ASN A 615 20.12 -10.62 4.47
CA ASN A 615 19.15 -10.36 3.41
C ASN A 615 19.89 -10.01 2.12
N ILE A 616 19.50 -10.61 1.00
CA ILE A 616 20.03 -10.33 -0.34
C ILE A 616 18.83 -9.96 -1.22
N ASP A 617 18.68 -8.70 -1.53
CA ASP A 617 17.67 -8.22 -2.47
C ASP A 617 18.22 -8.16 -3.88
N ASN A 618 17.32 -8.34 -4.86
CA ASN A 618 17.65 -8.36 -6.27
C ASN A 618 18.76 -9.38 -6.58
N LEU A 619 18.52 -10.63 -6.18
CA LEU A 619 19.48 -11.74 -6.27
C LEU A 619 20.13 -11.87 -7.65
N PHE A 620 19.38 -11.59 -8.74
CA PHE A 620 19.84 -11.71 -10.12
C PHE A 620 20.44 -10.42 -10.70
N ASP A 621 20.63 -9.39 -9.89
CA ASP A 621 21.21 -8.09 -10.27
C ASP A 621 20.51 -7.43 -11.48
N ARG A 622 19.19 -7.50 -11.52
CA ARG A 622 18.40 -6.95 -12.61
C ARG A 622 18.17 -5.45 -12.41
N GLN A 623 18.21 -4.71 -13.50
CA GLN A 623 17.78 -3.31 -13.51
C GLN A 623 16.30 -3.23 -13.94
N ASP A 624 15.41 -3.34 -12.98
CA ASP A 624 13.97 -3.30 -13.19
C ASP A 624 13.40 -1.92 -12.85
N ILE A 625 12.45 -1.45 -13.68
CA ILE A 625 11.72 -0.20 -13.42
C ILE A 625 10.69 -0.47 -12.34
N ILE A 626 10.73 0.31 -11.24
CA ILE A 626 9.79 0.20 -10.11
C ILE A 626 8.69 1.25 -10.12
N SER A 627 8.78 2.26 -10.99
CA SER A 627 7.74 3.28 -11.18
C SER A 627 6.74 2.87 -12.26
N SER A 628 5.51 3.38 -12.15
CA SER A 628 4.48 3.28 -13.19
C SER A 628 4.37 4.55 -14.05
N SER A 629 4.92 5.66 -13.57
CA SER A 629 4.84 6.99 -14.20
C SER A 629 5.68 7.10 -15.49
N SER A 630 5.62 8.27 -16.11
CA SER A 630 6.42 8.59 -17.31
C SER A 630 7.94 8.54 -17.08
N SER A 631 8.39 8.70 -15.83
CA SER A 631 9.79 8.56 -15.45
C SER A 631 10.13 7.11 -15.11
N SER A 632 11.26 6.61 -15.62
CA SER A 632 11.74 5.26 -15.35
C SER A 632 12.68 5.30 -14.14
N PHE A 633 12.19 4.91 -12.96
CA PHE A 633 13.02 4.73 -11.77
C PHE A 633 13.33 3.25 -11.58
N TYR A 634 14.59 2.96 -11.27
CA TYR A 634 15.09 1.61 -11.10
C TYR A 634 15.11 1.18 -9.64
N ASN A 635 14.99 -0.13 -9.40
CA ASN A 635 15.37 -0.73 -8.12
C ASN A 635 16.89 -0.60 -7.90
N LEU A 636 17.34 -0.90 -6.66
CA LEU A 636 18.77 -1.10 -6.40
C LEU A 636 19.29 -2.30 -7.21
N GLY A 637 20.54 -2.26 -7.62
CA GLY A 637 21.31 -3.43 -7.99
C GLY A 637 21.30 -4.48 -6.87
N ARG A 638 21.93 -5.62 -7.06
CA ARG A 638 22.05 -6.62 -5.98
C ARG A 638 22.58 -5.97 -4.73
N ASN A 639 21.78 -6.06 -3.67
CA ASN A 639 22.14 -5.45 -2.42
C ASN A 639 21.93 -6.43 -1.26
N PHE A 640 22.71 -6.23 -0.21
CA PHE A 640 22.63 -7.08 0.96
C PHE A 640 22.63 -6.25 2.24
N MET A 641 22.06 -6.81 3.28
CA MET A 641 22.13 -6.35 4.65
C MET A 641 22.38 -7.55 5.56
N ALA A 642 23.44 -7.48 6.36
CA ALA A 642 23.75 -8.47 7.38
C ALA A 642 23.66 -7.83 8.76
N GLY A 643 23.24 -8.59 9.75
CA GLY A 643 23.09 -8.05 11.09
C GLY A 643 22.83 -9.10 12.15
N VAL A 644 22.66 -8.60 13.37
CA VAL A 644 22.37 -9.39 14.56
C VAL A 644 21.19 -8.79 15.32
N GLU A 645 20.44 -9.65 15.97
CA GLU A 645 19.40 -9.31 16.92
C GLU A 645 19.66 -10.06 18.21
N TYR A 646 19.57 -9.36 19.34
CA TYR A 646 19.72 -9.93 20.66
C TYR A 646 18.48 -9.61 21.51
N LYS A 647 17.87 -10.64 22.08
CA LYS A 647 16.73 -10.59 22.97
C LYS A 647 17.22 -10.78 24.42
N PHE A 648 16.74 -9.92 25.31
CA PHE A 648 17.07 -9.94 26.73
C PHE A 648 16.12 -10.82 27.55
#